data_81b637993d67e21d0b17084428856772
#
_entry.id   81b637993d67e21d0b17084428856772
#
_cell.length_a   1.000
_cell.length_b   1.000
_cell.length_c   1.000
_cell.angle_alpha   90.00
_cell.angle_beta   90.00
_cell.angle_gamma   90.00
#
_symmetry.space_group_name_H-M   'P 1'
#
loop_
_entity.id
_entity.type
_entity.pdbx_description
1 polymer ?
#
loop_
_entity_poly.entity_id
_entity_poly.type
_entity_poly.pdbx_seq_one_letter_code
_entity_poly.pdbx_strand_id
1 'polypeptide(L)'
;MKLRDLIARMSAGDVKTPKTAKKATRAAGQQEWLRHVATAARDELFVELGSREEGLASDQIESAREFYGTNAVAQAAKKPLPLRFLAAFADPFTYILIFIAAISVLTDWVFATGTERDLSTPLIIGAMVLVSGVLRFVQDEKSTVAAEALAEMVESTSEVERDGDGGNETPIDEIVVGDVIHLSSGDIVPADLRIFAARDLFVSQASLTGESEPIEKRAELVEDGAVIGRALTDLEDLAFMGSTVISGNARGVVVATGTRTMFGEATGTLVGRKRETSFDTGIKSTSRLLMRLMFVMLPFVFVISGVTKGDWVAALLFSLSVAVGLTPEMLPMLVTTCLGKGAVDLSHDRVIVKRLDAIQDLGAVDVLCTDKTGTLTEDRIVLERHLDVNGNEDPRVLRYAFLNSFFSTGVKNLVDAAIVERALAEGTDEVGATTNGTAVTAEELAERYHGIDELPFDFERRRLSVVVGDNKGNTRMVTKGALEEVLAVCTKVEVDGKVLPLSDELTEKVIARGADLADDGMRVLGVARKDEPAGTGVLTVDDERDMVLIGYLAFLDPPKQSSAAAVRALTAHGVSTKVLTGDSARVAAHVCRAIGIPADRVLTGTEVEDMTDEQLSVAVQEASIFAKLSPAQKARVVRTLRNLGHAVAYMGDGVNDAAAMRESDCGISVDSAVDVAREAADIILLEKDLMVLEHGIECGRRTYANMIKYVKMTVSSNFGNIFSVLVAALFLPFLPMTAVQLLLLNLIYDLTCTAVPWDNVDEEAIARPRRWDTGSVRRFMVAFGPLSSVFDILTFAGLFFFVCPAVAGGAWGTLDAAGQALFVGTFQAGWFIESMWTQTLVVHLIRTEKVPFVGSRAALPLCVLGTAGIAVACVLPFSPIGAALDFCALPTMYWGLLAAMVIGYVVVVCFAKTHFLRRNDALL
;
A
#
# COMPACT_ATOMS: atom_id res chain seq x y z
N MET A 1 31.49 -32.40 7.08
CA MET A 1 30.24 -33.20 7.32
C MET A 1 29.34 -32.97 6.11
N LYS A 2 28.93 -33.97 5.38
CA LYS A 2 28.19 -33.78 4.14
C LYS A 2 26.79 -33.23 4.44
N LEU A 3 26.33 -32.21 3.68
CA LEU A 3 25.01 -31.60 3.78
C LEU A 3 23.88 -32.65 3.90
N ARG A 4 23.99 -33.77 3.14
CA ARG A 4 23.08 -34.93 3.22
C ARG A 4 22.96 -35.52 4.64
N ASP A 5 24.05 -35.58 5.39
CA ASP A 5 24.06 -36.16 6.75
C ASP A 5 23.44 -35.18 7.76
N LEU A 6 23.65 -33.89 7.54
CA LEU A 6 23.04 -32.83 8.36
C LEU A 6 21.53 -32.76 8.13
N ILE A 7 21.07 -32.77 6.87
CA ILE A 7 19.65 -32.78 6.52
C ILE A 7 18.97 -34.10 6.96
N ALA A 8 19.63 -35.25 6.83
CA ALA A 8 19.15 -36.52 7.34
C ALA A 8 18.97 -36.49 8.88
N ARG A 9 19.85 -35.82 9.61
CA ARG A 9 19.69 -35.57 11.06
C ARG A 9 18.55 -34.59 11.37
N MET A 10 18.32 -33.62 10.54
CA MET A 10 17.21 -32.65 10.67
C MET A 10 15.84 -33.27 10.34
N SER A 11 15.78 -34.27 9.43
CA SER A 11 14.56 -35.03 9.07
C SER A 11 14.28 -36.25 9.95
N ALA A 12 15.29 -36.87 10.59
CA ALA A 12 15.15 -38.05 11.44
C ALA A 12 14.59 -37.82 12.84
N GLY A 13 14.14 -36.59 13.15
CA GLY A 13 13.58 -36.18 14.43
C GLY A 13 12.14 -36.64 14.69
N ASP A 14 11.77 -37.90 14.38
CA ASP A 14 10.42 -38.46 14.66
C ASP A 14 10.33 -39.10 16.06
N VAL A 15 10.79 -38.38 17.08
CA VAL A 15 10.47 -38.66 18.48
C VAL A 15 9.64 -37.50 19.01
N LYS A 16 8.58 -37.78 19.76
CA LYS A 16 7.65 -36.83 20.39
C LYS A 16 8.35 -35.86 21.35
N THR A 17 9.17 -34.96 20.81
CA THR A 17 9.78 -33.83 21.53
C THR A 17 8.87 -32.60 21.47
N PRO A 18 8.83 -31.75 22.51
CA PRO A 18 8.05 -30.50 22.50
C PRO A 18 8.45 -29.63 21.30
N LYS A 19 7.49 -28.92 20.69
CA LYS A 19 7.72 -28.07 19.50
C LYS A 19 8.87 -27.08 19.67
N THR A 20 9.09 -26.58 20.86
CA THR A 20 10.20 -25.68 21.24
C THR A 20 11.58 -26.35 21.17
N ALA A 21 11.71 -27.61 21.59
CA ALA A 21 12.97 -28.34 21.53
C ALA A 21 13.37 -28.71 20.08
N LYS A 22 12.39 -29.11 19.24
CA LYS A 22 12.63 -29.35 17.81
C LYS A 22 13.13 -28.09 17.08
N LYS A 23 12.59 -26.91 17.44
CA LYS A 23 12.97 -25.63 16.85
C LYS A 23 14.40 -25.23 17.22
N ALA A 24 14.77 -25.38 18.49
CA ALA A 24 16.13 -25.07 18.95
C ALA A 24 17.20 -25.98 18.32
N THR A 25 16.91 -27.26 18.10
CA THR A 25 17.84 -28.22 17.46
C THR A 25 18.00 -27.91 15.96
N ARG A 26 16.93 -27.42 15.31
CA ARG A 26 16.98 -27.05 13.87
C ARG A 26 17.79 -25.75 13.66
N ALA A 27 17.59 -24.75 14.51
CA ALA A 27 18.33 -23.51 14.49
C ALA A 27 19.84 -23.70 14.72
N ALA A 28 20.22 -24.53 15.69
CA ALA A 28 21.62 -24.88 15.95
C ALA A 28 22.28 -25.55 14.73
N GLY A 29 21.55 -26.45 14.04
CA GLY A 29 22.06 -27.10 12.83
C GLY A 29 22.25 -26.17 11.64
N GLN A 30 21.38 -25.16 11.51
CA GLN A 30 21.50 -24.14 10.45
C GLN A 30 22.67 -23.18 10.70
N GLN A 31 22.85 -22.72 11.92
CA GLN A 31 24.00 -21.87 12.27
C GLN A 31 25.32 -22.61 12.06
N GLU A 32 25.38 -23.91 12.40
CA GLU A 32 26.56 -24.76 12.14
C GLU A 32 26.83 -24.89 10.64
N TRP A 33 25.76 -25.05 9.83
CA TRP A 33 25.87 -25.08 8.38
C TRP A 33 26.41 -23.77 7.79
N LEU A 34 25.87 -22.62 8.16
CA LEU A 34 26.34 -21.32 7.67
C LEU A 34 27.79 -21.03 8.08
N ARG A 35 28.23 -21.47 9.28
CA ARG A 35 29.63 -21.37 9.70
C ARG A 35 30.54 -22.26 8.85
N HIS A 36 30.10 -23.46 8.54
CA HIS A 36 30.84 -24.37 7.63
C HIS A 36 30.97 -23.74 6.23
N VAL A 37 29.90 -23.20 5.69
CA VAL A 37 29.88 -22.53 4.37
C VAL A 37 30.86 -21.34 4.32
N ALA A 38 30.95 -20.54 5.40
CA ALA A 38 31.86 -19.41 5.47
C ALA A 38 33.35 -19.81 5.45
N THR A 39 33.67 -21.00 5.98
CA THR A 39 35.07 -21.51 6.05
C THR A 39 35.44 -22.48 4.94
N ALA A 40 34.46 -22.98 4.19
CA ALA A 40 34.67 -23.92 3.11
C ALA A 40 35.40 -23.28 1.91
N ALA A 41 36.39 -23.98 1.36
CA ALA A 41 37.02 -23.56 0.12
C ALA A 41 35.99 -23.51 -1.02
N ARG A 42 36.12 -22.54 -1.91
CA ARG A 42 35.15 -22.26 -2.99
C ARG A 42 34.81 -23.55 -3.80
N ASP A 43 35.83 -24.25 -4.29
CA ASP A 43 35.67 -25.44 -5.13
C ASP A 43 35.02 -26.59 -4.35
N GLU A 44 35.31 -26.74 -3.06
CA GLU A 44 34.70 -27.76 -2.20
C GLU A 44 33.21 -27.42 -1.99
N LEU A 45 32.87 -26.16 -1.79
CA LEU A 45 31.49 -25.72 -1.59
C LEU A 45 30.64 -25.98 -2.84
N PHE A 46 31.12 -25.61 -4.02
CA PHE A 46 30.40 -25.93 -5.26
C PHE A 46 30.17 -27.44 -5.45
N VAL A 47 31.14 -28.26 -5.17
CA VAL A 47 30.97 -29.73 -5.22
C VAL A 47 29.95 -30.20 -4.18
N GLU A 48 29.96 -29.66 -2.97
CA GLU A 48 29.03 -30.03 -1.89
C GLU A 48 27.59 -29.63 -2.23
N LEU A 49 27.39 -28.47 -2.86
CA LEU A 49 26.09 -27.99 -3.33
C LEU A 49 25.61 -28.67 -4.62
N GLY A 50 26.50 -29.40 -5.32
CA GLY A 50 26.22 -29.98 -6.62
C GLY A 50 26.10 -28.95 -7.74
N SER A 51 26.74 -27.79 -7.56
CA SER A 51 26.71 -26.63 -8.45
C SER A 51 28.10 -26.34 -9.04
N ARG A 52 28.19 -25.23 -9.78
CA ARG A 52 29.45 -24.74 -10.40
C ARG A 52 29.35 -23.20 -10.51
N GLU A 53 30.47 -22.60 -10.90
CA GLU A 53 30.57 -21.12 -10.98
C GLU A 53 29.61 -20.52 -12.02
N GLU A 54 29.30 -21.27 -13.08
CA GLU A 54 28.37 -20.94 -14.14
C GLU A 54 26.90 -21.30 -13.77
N GLY A 55 26.65 -21.64 -12.53
CA GLY A 55 25.33 -21.99 -12.01
C GLY A 55 24.95 -23.47 -12.19
N LEU A 56 23.74 -23.80 -11.78
CA LEU A 56 23.17 -25.15 -11.89
C LEU A 56 22.85 -25.47 -13.35
N ALA A 57 23.01 -26.73 -13.71
CA ALA A 57 22.51 -27.25 -14.98
C ALA A 57 20.97 -27.39 -14.92
N SER A 58 20.30 -27.15 -16.06
CA SER A 58 18.82 -27.15 -16.13
C SER A 58 18.19 -28.48 -15.68
N ASP A 59 18.86 -29.62 -15.83
CA ASP A 59 18.40 -30.93 -15.39
C ASP A 59 18.55 -31.16 -13.87
N GLN A 60 19.31 -30.31 -13.18
CA GLN A 60 19.55 -30.40 -11.73
C GLN A 60 18.54 -29.54 -10.93
N ILE A 61 17.92 -28.54 -11.54
CA ILE A 61 17.03 -27.58 -10.87
C ILE A 61 15.86 -28.30 -10.19
N GLU A 62 15.17 -29.18 -10.90
CA GLU A 62 14.02 -29.92 -10.35
C GLU A 62 14.43 -30.84 -9.20
N SER A 63 15.60 -31.49 -9.33
CA SER A 63 16.16 -32.34 -8.27
C SER A 63 16.55 -31.51 -7.02
N ALA A 64 17.07 -30.30 -7.21
CA ALA A 64 17.37 -29.38 -6.13
C ALA A 64 16.08 -28.87 -5.47
N ARG A 65 15.03 -28.55 -6.27
CA ARG A 65 13.72 -28.14 -5.78
C ARG A 65 13.02 -29.22 -4.94
N GLU A 66 13.06 -30.47 -5.41
CA GLU A 66 12.51 -31.60 -4.65
C GLU A 66 13.24 -31.85 -3.32
N PHE A 67 14.57 -31.68 -3.31
CA PHE A 67 15.39 -31.96 -2.14
C PHE A 67 15.42 -30.83 -1.12
N TYR A 68 15.58 -29.56 -1.57
CA TYR A 68 15.73 -28.41 -0.71
C TYR A 68 14.41 -27.63 -0.50
N GLY A 69 13.41 -27.83 -1.36
CA GLY A 69 12.16 -27.07 -1.37
C GLY A 69 12.27 -25.78 -2.19
N THR A 70 11.16 -25.04 -2.27
CA THR A 70 11.09 -23.72 -2.91
C THR A 70 11.60 -22.62 -1.97
N ASN A 71 11.98 -21.47 -2.53
CA ASN A 71 12.42 -20.30 -1.75
C ASN A 71 11.24 -19.49 -1.14
N ALA A 72 10.07 -20.08 -1.03
CA ALA A 72 8.93 -19.46 -0.39
C ALA A 72 9.13 -19.38 1.14
N VAL A 73 9.14 -18.18 1.68
CA VAL A 73 9.00 -17.97 3.13
C VAL A 73 7.58 -18.39 3.50
N ALA A 74 7.43 -19.27 4.49
CA ALA A 74 6.16 -19.89 4.86
C ALA A 74 5.05 -18.82 5.04
N GLN A 75 4.26 -18.62 4.03
CA GLN A 75 2.94 -18.01 4.18
C GLN A 75 2.10 -18.95 5.04
N ALA A 76 1.27 -18.38 5.92
CA ALA A 76 0.36 -19.18 6.74
C ALA A 76 -0.47 -20.08 5.82
N ALA A 77 -0.30 -21.39 5.94
CA ALA A 77 -0.95 -22.37 5.06
C ALA A 77 -2.45 -22.05 4.96
N LYS A 78 -2.96 -21.86 3.75
CA LYS A 78 -4.39 -21.59 3.52
C LYS A 78 -5.20 -22.69 4.20
N LYS A 79 -6.14 -22.30 5.04
CA LYS A 79 -7.08 -23.27 5.65
C LYS A 79 -7.83 -23.98 4.53
N PRO A 80 -8.04 -25.29 4.61
CA PRO A 80 -8.78 -26.03 3.58
C PRO A 80 -10.22 -25.46 3.45
N LEU A 81 -10.74 -25.50 2.23
CA LEU A 81 -12.03 -24.89 1.86
C LEU A 81 -13.19 -25.21 2.83
N PRO A 82 -13.37 -26.45 3.33
CA PRO A 82 -14.41 -26.75 4.33
C PRO A 82 -14.22 -26.01 5.65
N LEU A 83 -12.96 -25.82 6.09
CA LEU A 83 -12.69 -25.07 7.33
C LEU A 83 -12.94 -23.56 7.15
N ARG A 84 -12.68 -23.01 5.97
CA ARG A 84 -12.99 -21.62 5.60
C ARG A 84 -14.50 -21.41 5.54
N PHE A 85 -15.23 -22.35 4.95
CA PHE A 85 -16.69 -22.35 4.95
C PHE A 85 -17.26 -22.35 6.37
N LEU A 86 -16.80 -23.25 7.25
CA LEU A 86 -17.22 -23.28 8.66
C LEU A 86 -16.83 -22.01 9.43
N ALA A 87 -15.67 -21.43 9.12
CA ALA A 87 -15.22 -20.19 9.74
C ALA A 87 -16.13 -18.99 9.42
N ALA A 88 -16.80 -19.00 8.26
CA ALA A 88 -17.77 -17.97 7.87
C ALA A 88 -19.01 -17.92 8.81
N PHE A 89 -19.26 -19.00 9.55
CA PHE A 89 -20.33 -19.06 10.58
C PHE A 89 -19.82 -18.76 11.99
N ALA A 90 -18.52 -18.56 12.19
CA ALA A 90 -17.91 -18.37 13.50
C ALA A 90 -17.81 -16.88 13.84
N ASP A 91 -18.94 -16.19 13.95
CA ASP A 91 -19.03 -14.80 14.37
C ASP A 91 -20.07 -14.63 15.50
N PRO A 92 -19.96 -13.58 16.31
CA PRO A 92 -20.83 -13.37 17.48
C PRO A 92 -22.32 -13.32 17.13
N PHE A 93 -22.66 -12.82 15.94
CA PHE A 93 -24.03 -12.70 15.48
C PHE A 93 -24.64 -14.06 15.16
N THR A 94 -23.96 -14.88 14.37
CA THR A 94 -24.38 -16.24 14.07
C THR A 94 -24.58 -17.05 15.37
N TYR A 95 -23.74 -16.84 16.39
CA TYR A 95 -23.95 -17.48 17.70
C TYR A 95 -25.22 -17.01 18.41
N ILE A 96 -25.58 -15.72 18.33
CA ILE A 96 -26.84 -15.21 18.89
C ILE A 96 -28.03 -15.79 18.11
N LEU A 97 -27.98 -15.86 16.78
CA LEU A 97 -29.06 -16.50 15.99
C LEU A 97 -29.22 -17.97 16.32
N ILE A 98 -28.12 -18.72 16.46
CA ILE A 98 -28.16 -20.12 16.90
C ILE A 98 -28.75 -20.23 18.30
N PHE A 99 -28.40 -19.30 19.20
CA PHE A 99 -28.95 -19.26 20.56
C PHE A 99 -30.47 -18.98 20.54
N ILE A 100 -30.94 -18.02 19.75
CA ILE A 100 -32.36 -17.74 19.55
C ILE A 100 -33.08 -18.97 18.99
N ALA A 101 -32.54 -19.61 17.95
CA ALA A 101 -33.08 -20.81 17.33
C ALA A 101 -33.19 -21.96 18.39
N ALA A 102 -32.16 -22.13 19.22
CA ALA A 102 -32.15 -23.13 20.26
C ALA A 102 -33.25 -22.88 21.33
N ILE A 103 -33.44 -21.63 21.76
CA ILE A 103 -34.54 -21.26 22.65
C ILE A 103 -35.88 -21.50 21.97
N SER A 104 -36.09 -21.09 20.71
CA SER A 104 -37.32 -21.38 19.98
C SER A 104 -37.61 -22.88 19.86
N VAL A 105 -36.60 -23.72 19.60
CA VAL A 105 -36.81 -25.19 19.65
C VAL A 105 -37.25 -25.66 21.03
N LEU A 106 -36.68 -25.11 22.10
CA LEU A 106 -37.08 -25.48 23.45
C LEU A 106 -38.49 -25.01 23.77
N THR A 107 -38.88 -23.79 23.44
CA THR A 107 -40.22 -23.24 23.73
C THR A 107 -41.31 -23.83 22.84
N ASP A 108 -41.06 -23.86 21.53
CA ASP A 108 -42.12 -24.11 20.55
C ASP A 108 -42.22 -25.59 20.17
N TRP A 109 -41.23 -26.43 20.51
CA TRP A 109 -41.20 -27.84 20.20
C TRP A 109 -41.10 -28.73 21.45
N VAL A 110 -40.11 -28.47 22.33
CA VAL A 110 -39.86 -29.37 23.49
C VAL A 110 -40.88 -29.16 24.61
N PHE A 111 -41.20 -27.91 24.97
CA PHE A 111 -42.13 -27.57 26.02
C PHE A 111 -43.58 -27.43 25.55
N ALA A 112 -43.80 -27.25 24.24
CA ALA A 112 -45.10 -27.19 23.64
C ALA A 112 -45.78 -28.58 23.69
N THR A 113 -47.10 -28.61 24.00
CA THR A 113 -47.89 -29.86 24.13
C THR A 113 -48.90 -29.97 23.01
N GLY A 114 -49.05 -31.19 22.45
CA GLY A 114 -50.09 -31.52 21.51
C GLY A 114 -49.98 -30.85 20.11
N THR A 115 -51.02 -30.17 19.68
CA THR A 115 -51.13 -29.50 18.37
C THR A 115 -50.41 -28.16 18.31
N GLU A 116 -49.83 -27.67 19.42
CA GLU A 116 -49.10 -26.37 19.46
C GLU A 116 -47.63 -26.49 19.09
N ARG A 117 -47.14 -27.68 18.74
CA ARG A 117 -45.75 -27.87 18.28
C ARG A 117 -45.53 -27.26 16.93
N ASP A 118 -44.66 -26.25 16.89
CA ASP A 118 -44.24 -25.57 15.67
C ASP A 118 -42.73 -25.49 15.54
N LEU A 119 -42.19 -25.83 14.36
CA LEU A 119 -40.79 -25.72 13.99
C LEU A 119 -40.55 -24.64 12.92
N SER A 120 -41.56 -23.90 12.54
CA SER A 120 -41.43 -22.89 11.50
C SER A 120 -40.39 -21.82 11.85
N THR A 121 -40.47 -21.28 13.09
CA THR A 121 -39.54 -20.26 13.60
C THR A 121 -38.08 -20.73 13.61
N PRO A 122 -37.74 -21.88 14.26
CA PRO A 122 -36.36 -22.39 14.20
C PRO A 122 -35.84 -22.70 12.79
N LEU A 123 -36.71 -23.21 11.91
CA LEU A 123 -36.34 -23.49 10.51
C LEU A 123 -36.05 -22.23 9.72
N ILE A 124 -36.83 -21.18 9.91
CA ILE A 124 -36.61 -19.87 9.26
C ILE A 124 -35.29 -19.27 9.75
N ILE A 125 -35.04 -19.27 11.07
CA ILE A 125 -33.78 -18.79 11.62
C ILE A 125 -32.60 -19.61 11.10
N GLY A 126 -32.72 -20.93 11.03
CA GLY A 126 -31.72 -21.83 10.44
C GLY A 126 -31.43 -21.52 8.96
N ALA A 127 -32.46 -21.26 8.16
CA ALA A 127 -32.34 -20.85 6.78
C ALA A 127 -31.63 -19.48 6.67
N MET A 128 -31.96 -18.52 7.54
CA MET A 128 -31.29 -17.21 7.58
C MET A 128 -29.81 -17.34 7.95
N VAL A 129 -29.45 -18.13 8.95
CA VAL A 129 -28.05 -18.42 9.29
C VAL A 129 -27.30 -19.01 8.11
N LEU A 130 -27.93 -19.96 7.39
CA LEU A 130 -27.33 -20.57 6.21
C LEU A 130 -27.11 -19.56 5.10
N VAL A 131 -28.12 -18.75 4.77
CA VAL A 131 -28.03 -17.72 3.71
C VAL A 131 -26.95 -16.68 4.07
N SER A 132 -26.93 -16.17 5.29
CA SER A 132 -25.94 -15.22 5.77
C SER A 132 -24.51 -15.80 5.70
N GLY A 133 -24.31 -17.02 6.20
CA GLY A 133 -23.03 -17.69 6.18
C GLY A 133 -22.51 -18.00 4.79
N VAL A 134 -23.40 -18.46 3.89
CA VAL A 134 -23.05 -18.68 2.47
C VAL A 134 -22.68 -17.37 1.76
N LEU A 135 -23.46 -16.32 1.99
CA LEU A 135 -23.19 -15.00 1.38
C LEU A 135 -21.81 -14.47 1.83
N ARG A 136 -21.55 -14.54 3.14
CA ARG A 136 -20.24 -14.14 3.70
C ARG A 136 -19.10 -14.96 3.12
N PHE A 137 -19.25 -16.29 3.07
CA PHE A 137 -18.24 -17.17 2.48
C PHE A 137 -17.94 -16.83 1.02
N VAL A 138 -18.99 -16.66 0.18
CA VAL A 138 -18.82 -16.33 -1.25
C VAL A 138 -18.11 -14.99 -1.43
N GLN A 139 -18.41 -14.01 -0.58
CA GLN A 139 -17.80 -12.68 -0.69
C GLN A 139 -16.37 -12.65 -0.17
N ASP A 140 -16.08 -13.31 0.96
CA ASP A 140 -14.72 -13.47 1.46
C ASP A 140 -13.83 -14.19 0.44
N GLU A 141 -14.37 -15.21 -0.23
CA GLU A 141 -13.65 -15.95 -1.26
C GLU A 141 -13.36 -15.07 -2.49
N LYS A 142 -14.36 -14.34 -3.00
CA LYS A 142 -14.16 -13.40 -4.11
C LYS A 142 -13.15 -12.30 -3.81
N SER A 143 -13.21 -11.76 -2.60
CA SER A 143 -12.28 -10.72 -2.16
C SER A 143 -10.86 -11.26 -2.03
N THR A 144 -10.69 -12.47 -1.48
CA THR A 144 -9.39 -13.13 -1.34
C THR A 144 -8.77 -13.44 -2.71
N VAL A 145 -9.56 -14.02 -3.62
CA VAL A 145 -9.10 -14.34 -4.99
C VAL A 145 -8.70 -13.07 -5.76
N ALA A 146 -9.47 -12.00 -5.63
CA ALA A 146 -9.13 -10.73 -6.28
C ALA A 146 -7.82 -10.13 -5.71
N ALA A 147 -7.63 -10.18 -4.39
CA ALA A 147 -6.41 -9.70 -3.75
C ALA A 147 -5.18 -10.55 -4.11
N GLU A 148 -5.34 -11.88 -4.22
CA GLU A 148 -4.28 -12.80 -4.63
C GLU A 148 -3.89 -12.58 -6.09
N ALA A 149 -4.86 -12.46 -7.01
CA ALA A 149 -4.58 -12.19 -8.42
C ALA A 149 -3.84 -10.86 -8.63
N LEU A 150 -4.11 -9.84 -7.80
CA LEU A 150 -3.39 -8.57 -7.84
C LEU A 150 -1.97 -8.70 -7.26
N ALA A 151 -1.78 -9.52 -6.22
CA ALA A 151 -0.46 -9.75 -5.64
C ALA A 151 0.46 -10.55 -6.59
N GLU A 152 -0.09 -11.49 -7.35
CA GLU A 152 0.62 -12.25 -8.39
C GLU A 152 1.08 -11.38 -9.58
N MET A 153 0.49 -10.22 -9.80
CA MET A 153 0.92 -9.28 -10.85
C MET A 153 2.24 -8.56 -10.52
N VAL A 154 2.70 -8.61 -9.28
CA VAL A 154 3.96 -8.03 -8.81
C VAL A 154 4.86 -9.17 -8.33
N GLU A 155 5.40 -9.92 -9.26
CA GLU A 155 6.44 -10.92 -8.95
C GLU A 155 7.76 -10.19 -8.71
N SER A 156 8.40 -10.49 -7.57
CA SER A 156 9.78 -10.10 -7.33
C SER A 156 10.69 -11.11 -8.02
N THR A 157 11.57 -10.63 -8.88
CA THR A 157 12.55 -11.44 -9.61
C THR A 157 13.96 -11.18 -9.10
N SER A 158 14.91 -12.02 -9.44
CA SER A 158 16.33 -11.81 -9.21
C SER A 158 17.12 -12.36 -10.40
N GLU A 159 18.27 -11.76 -10.68
CA GLU A 159 19.15 -12.21 -11.76
C GLU A 159 19.90 -13.48 -11.34
N VAL A 160 19.53 -14.60 -11.96
CA VAL A 160 20.07 -15.94 -11.66
C VAL A 160 20.81 -16.49 -12.84
N GLU A 161 22.07 -16.87 -12.65
CA GLU A 161 22.89 -17.54 -13.66
C GLU A 161 22.72 -19.05 -13.56
N ARG A 162 22.35 -19.68 -14.68
CA ARG A 162 22.19 -21.13 -14.84
C ARG A 162 22.79 -21.53 -16.19
N ASP A 163 23.43 -22.66 -16.25
CA ASP A 163 24.10 -23.18 -17.48
C ASP A 163 25.11 -22.21 -18.14
N GLY A 164 25.56 -21.16 -17.45
CA GLY A 164 26.49 -20.16 -17.98
C GLY A 164 25.86 -19.18 -18.98
N ASP A 165 24.53 -18.95 -18.87
CA ASP A 165 23.78 -18.06 -19.79
C ASP A 165 23.92 -16.57 -19.48
N GLY A 166 24.72 -16.21 -18.49
CA GLY A 166 25.06 -14.81 -18.15
C GLY A 166 24.02 -14.11 -17.26
N GLY A 167 23.02 -14.83 -16.76
CA GLY A 167 22.00 -14.34 -15.87
C GLY A 167 20.66 -14.05 -16.54
N ASN A 168 19.60 -14.60 -15.96
CA ASN A 168 18.21 -14.38 -16.35
C ASN A 168 17.35 -14.00 -15.17
N GLU A 169 16.39 -13.11 -15.40
CA GLU A 169 15.38 -12.74 -14.40
C GLU A 169 14.53 -13.95 -14.03
N THR A 170 14.65 -14.41 -12.79
CA THR A 170 13.96 -15.58 -12.26
C THR A 170 13.12 -15.19 -11.05
N PRO A 171 11.84 -15.64 -10.95
CA PRO A 171 11.03 -15.42 -9.76
C PRO A 171 11.72 -15.89 -8.48
N ILE A 172 11.67 -15.06 -7.42
CA ILE A 172 12.41 -15.35 -6.16
C ILE A 172 11.99 -16.70 -5.56
N ASP A 173 10.74 -17.09 -5.69
CA ASP A 173 10.22 -18.36 -5.16
C ASP A 173 10.71 -19.59 -5.94
N GLU A 174 11.20 -19.42 -7.18
CA GLU A 174 11.79 -20.47 -8.02
C GLU A 174 13.28 -20.68 -7.80
N ILE A 175 13.93 -19.84 -6.99
CA ILE A 175 15.34 -19.96 -6.63
C ILE A 175 15.55 -21.20 -5.78
N VAL A 176 16.61 -21.96 -6.08
CA VAL A 176 16.99 -23.19 -5.37
C VAL A 176 18.42 -23.12 -4.84
N VAL A 177 18.73 -23.96 -3.86
CA VAL A 177 20.10 -24.09 -3.34
C VAL A 177 21.04 -24.56 -4.46
N GLY A 178 22.15 -23.85 -4.65
CA GLY A 178 23.12 -24.08 -5.71
C GLY A 178 23.00 -23.11 -6.90
N ASP A 179 21.92 -22.34 -7.01
CA ASP A 179 21.84 -21.25 -8.00
C ASP A 179 22.93 -20.19 -7.74
N VAL A 180 23.39 -19.54 -8.80
CA VAL A 180 24.31 -18.40 -8.72
C VAL A 180 23.50 -17.13 -8.96
N ILE A 181 23.59 -16.20 -8.01
CA ILE A 181 22.86 -14.93 -8.01
C ILE A 181 23.82 -13.80 -8.34
N HIS A 182 23.42 -12.92 -9.25
CA HIS A 182 24.05 -11.64 -9.47
C HIS A 182 23.39 -10.59 -8.58
N LEU A 183 24.17 -9.82 -7.85
CA LEU A 183 23.71 -8.74 -6.99
C LEU A 183 24.26 -7.42 -7.48
N SER A 184 23.38 -6.42 -7.56
CA SER A 184 23.68 -5.06 -7.95
C SER A 184 23.11 -4.07 -6.93
N SER A 185 23.58 -2.82 -6.95
CA SER A 185 23.07 -1.78 -6.07
C SER A 185 21.55 -1.60 -6.23
N GLY A 186 20.82 -1.70 -5.13
CA GLY A 186 19.35 -1.61 -5.08
C GLY A 186 18.64 -2.95 -4.97
N ASP A 187 19.33 -4.08 -5.19
CA ASP A 187 18.74 -5.41 -5.10
C ASP A 187 18.49 -5.82 -3.65
N ILE A 188 17.50 -6.66 -3.48
CA ILE A 188 17.29 -7.40 -2.23
C ILE A 188 17.90 -8.79 -2.39
N VAL A 189 18.71 -9.20 -1.43
CA VAL A 189 19.29 -10.54 -1.38
C VAL A 189 18.17 -11.59 -1.29
N PRO A 190 17.96 -12.41 -2.33
CA PRO A 190 16.75 -13.25 -2.44
C PRO A 190 16.77 -14.51 -1.58
N ALA A 191 17.97 -14.95 -1.14
CA ALA A 191 18.21 -16.16 -0.35
C ALA A 191 19.47 -15.97 0.49
N ASP A 192 19.82 -16.90 1.37
CA ASP A 192 21.14 -16.82 2.02
C ASP A 192 22.23 -17.26 1.03
N LEU A 193 23.21 -16.39 0.82
CA LEU A 193 24.26 -16.53 -0.19
C LEU A 193 25.65 -16.63 0.44
N ARG A 194 26.53 -17.43 -0.19
CA ARG A 194 27.97 -17.36 -0.03
C ARG A 194 28.54 -16.55 -1.19
N ILE A 195 29.10 -15.38 -0.88
CA ILE A 195 29.72 -14.50 -1.86
C ILE A 195 31.08 -15.09 -2.29
N PHE A 196 31.29 -15.25 -3.58
CA PHE A 196 32.55 -15.77 -4.15
C PHE A 196 33.22 -14.80 -5.14
N ALA A 197 32.53 -13.72 -5.53
CA ALA A 197 33.08 -12.59 -6.23
C ALA A 197 32.34 -11.34 -5.75
N ALA A 198 33.06 -10.30 -5.39
CA ALA A 198 32.50 -9.03 -4.95
C ALA A 198 33.41 -7.88 -5.38
N ARG A 199 32.80 -6.73 -5.67
CA ARG A 199 33.52 -5.49 -5.93
C ARG A 199 32.77 -4.37 -5.20
N ASP A 200 33.39 -3.82 -4.15
CA ASP A 200 32.88 -2.71 -3.32
C ASP A 200 31.43 -2.94 -2.84
N LEU A 201 31.14 -4.19 -2.44
CA LEU A 201 29.81 -4.61 -2.01
C LEU A 201 29.54 -4.15 -0.58
N PHE A 202 28.58 -3.24 -0.40
CA PHE A 202 28.04 -2.82 0.88
C PHE A 202 26.59 -3.25 1.01
N VAL A 203 26.26 -3.97 2.08
CA VAL A 203 24.93 -4.53 2.31
C VAL A 203 24.38 -4.04 3.64
N SER A 204 23.17 -3.50 3.62
CA SER A 204 22.41 -3.20 4.84
C SER A 204 21.66 -4.43 5.31
N GLN A 205 21.90 -4.82 6.56
CA GLN A 205 21.23 -5.94 7.22
C GLN A 205 20.18 -5.49 8.24
N ALA A 206 19.68 -4.25 8.09
CA ALA A 206 18.69 -3.65 8.99
C ALA A 206 17.42 -4.50 9.20
N SER A 207 17.02 -5.27 8.20
CA SER A 207 15.89 -6.21 8.26
C SER A 207 16.10 -7.38 9.25
N LEU A 208 17.35 -7.73 9.52
CA LEU A 208 17.74 -8.84 10.39
C LEU A 208 18.24 -8.38 11.75
N THR A 209 19.11 -7.36 11.78
CA THR A 209 19.79 -6.88 12.99
C THR A 209 19.10 -5.68 13.62
N GLY A 210 18.32 -4.92 12.86
CA GLY A 210 17.77 -3.62 13.25
C GLY A 210 18.77 -2.46 13.13
N GLU A 211 20.02 -2.73 12.77
CA GLU A 211 21.07 -1.72 12.59
C GLU A 211 21.13 -1.28 11.13
N SER A 212 21.15 0.04 10.90
CA SER A 212 21.07 0.61 9.54
C SER A 212 22.44 0.84 8.90
N GLU A 213 23.54 0.63 9.62
CA GLU A 213 24.87 0.83 9.08
C GLU A 213 25.22 -0.25 8.07
N PRO A 214 25.63 0.10 6.82
CA PRO A 214 25.99 -0.88 5.82
C PRO A 214 27.30 -1.60 6.19
N ILE A 215 27.33 -2.91 5.94
CA ILE A 215 28.50 -3.76 6.19
C ILE A 215 29.13 -4.13 4.86
N GLU A 216 30.45 -3.94 4.75
CA GLU A 216 31.22 -4.38 3.59
C GLU A 216 31.23 -5.92 3.52
N LYS A 217 30.95 -6.46 2.35
CA LYS A 217 31.00 -7.90 2.07
C LYS A 217 32.07 -8.19 1.01
N ARG A 218 32.85 -9.27 1.26
CA ARG A 218 34.00 -9.63 0.43
C ARG A 218 33.97 -11.13 0.07
N ALA A 219 34.64 -11.47 -1.01
CA ALA A 219 34.73 -12.86 -1.47
C ALA A 219 35.85 -13.67 -0.77
N GLU A 220 36.60 -13.05 0.14
CA GLU A 220 37.74 -13.68 0.83
C GLU A 220 37.24 -14.74 1.81
N LEU A 221 38.02 -15.85 1.92
CA LEU A 221 37.76 -16.90 2.90
C LEU A 221 37.97 -16.40 4.31
N VAL A 222 37.01 -16.61 5.18
CA VAL A 222 37.14 -16.36 6.61
C VAL A 222 37.93 -17.54 7.23
N GLU A 223 39.06 -17.27 7.91
CA GLU A 223 39.84 -18.30 8.59
C GLU A 223 39.01 -19.00 9.69
N ASP A 224 39.15 -20.33 9.82
CA ASP A 224 38.39 -21.13 10.80
C ASP A 224 38.43 -20.58 12.24
N GLY A 225 39.56 -19.99 12.63
CA GLY A 225 39.72 -19.35 13.94
C GLY A 225 38.97 -18.03 14.12
N ALA A 226 38.66 -17.32 13.03
CA ALA A 226 38.00 -16.03 13.04
C ALA A 226 36.48 -16.12 13.12
N VAL A 227 35.90 -17.29 12.86
CA VAL A 227 34.44 -17.54 12.91
C VAL A 227 33.95 -17.80 14.34
N ILE A 228 34.87 -18.23 15.25
CA ILE A 228 34.52 -18.58 16.63
C ILE A 228 34.23 -17.29 17.43
N GLY A 229 32.97 -17.14 17.87
CA GLY A 229 32.55 -16.01 18.72
C GLY A 229 32.03 -14.78 17.95
N ARG A 230 32.13 -14.74 16.60
CA ARG A 230 31.51 -13.69 15.78
C ARG A 230 30.04 -14.02 15.48
N ALA A 231 29.18 -13.00 15.35
CA ALA A 231 27.83 -13.19 14.82
C ALA A 231 27.93 -13.59 13.34
N LEU A 232 26.96 -14.39 12.85
CA LEU A 232 26.93 -14.78 11.44
C LEU A 232 26.76 -13.57 10.51
N THR A 233 26.04 -12.55 10.95
CA THR A 233 25.84 -11.28 10.25
C THR A 233 27.13 -10.49 10.01
N ASP A 234 28.13 -10.69 10.86
CA ASP A 234 29.43 -9.98 10.78
C ASP A 234 30.44 -10.71 9.86
N LEU A 235 30.08 -11.88 9.33
CA LEU A 235 30.92 -12.60 8.38
C LEU A 235 30.85 -11.91 7.01
N GLU A 236 32.01 -11.59 6.48
CA GLU A 236 32.15 -10.74 5.28
C GLU A 236 31.76 -11.45 4.01
N ASP A 237 31.80 -12.77 4.00
CA ASP A 237 31.54 -13.64 2.84
C ASP A 237 30.11 -14.20 2.75
N LEU A 238 29.25 -13.85 3.72
CA LEU A 238 27.85 -14.26 3.74
C LEU A 238 26.91 -13.06 3.54
N ALA A 239 25.93 -13.20 2.66
CA ALA A 239 24.81 -12.29 2.52
C ALA A 239 23.49 -13.03 2.82
N PHE A 240 22.59 -12.38 3.54
CA PHE A 240 21.40 -13.03 4.07
C PHE A 240 20.13 -12.52 3.38
N MET A 241 19.16 -13.41 3.20
CA MET A 241 17.85 -13.08 2.65
C MET A 241 17.23 -11.84 3.31
N GLY A 242 16.69 -10.95 2.48
CA GLY A 242 16.04 -9.71 2.94
C GLY A 242 16.99 -8.57 3.30
N SER A 243 18.31 -8.76 3.14
CA SER A 243 19.28 -7.68 3.18
C SER A 243 19.28 -6.89 1.88
N THR A 244 19.67 -5.62 1.94
CA THR A 244 19.66 -4.72 0.79
C THR A 244 21.05 -4.37 0.35
N VAL A 245 21.34 -4.48 -0.94
CA VAL A 245 22.60 -4.01 -1.55
C VAL A 245 22.56 -2.49 -1.67
N ILE A 246 23.45 -1.81 -0.95
CA ILE A 246 23.54 -0.35 -0.96
C ILE A 246 24.44 0.13 -2.10
N SER A 247 25.59 -0.53 -2.29
CA SER A 247 26.53 -0.22 -3.37
C SER A 247 27.34 -1.44 -3.77
N GLY A 248 28.01 -1.35 -4.93
CA GLY A 248 28.84 -2.41 -5.50
C GLY A 248 28.04 -3.49 -6.22
N ASN A 249 28.75 -4.55 -6.63
CA ASN A 249 28.19 -5.72 -7.26
C ASN A 249 28.83 -7.00 -6.72
N ALA A 250 28.12 -8.13 -6.83
CA ALA A 250 28.65 -9.42 -6.40
C ALA A 250 28.03 -10.59 -7.14
N ARG A 251 28.71 -11.72 -7.07
CA ARG A 251 28.15 -13.04 -7.41
C ARG A 251 28.21 -13.94 -6.17
N GLY A 252 27.10 -14.58 -5.87
CA GLY A 252 26.98 -15.46 -4.72
C GLY A 252 26.26 -16.74 -5.06
N VAL A 253 26.64 -17.86 -4.43
CA VAL A 253 25.92 -19.15 -4.57
C VAL A 253 24.90 -19.28 -3.44
N VAL A 254 23.69 -19.71 -3.77
CA VAL A 254 22.60 -19.95 -2.83
C VAL A 254 22.91 -21.13 -1.92
N VAL A 255 22.93 -20.91 -0.61
CA VAL A 255 23.26 -21.92 0.41
C VAL A 255 22.07 -22.31 1.28
N ALA A 256 21.04 -21.46 1.36
CA ALA A 256 19.77 -21.78 2.02
C ALA A 256 18.61 -20.99 1.41
N THR A 257 17.43 -21.60 1.37
CA THR A 257 16.20 -21.04 0.77
C THR A 257 15.01 -21.07 1.73
N GLY A 258 14.08 -20.13 1.58
CA GLY A 258 12.78 -20.04 2.24
C GLY A 258 12.85 -20.11 3.76
N THR A 259 12.17 -21.06 4.37
CA THR A 259 12.14 -21.26 5.83
C THR A 259 13.46 -21.73 6.44
N ARG A 260 14.45 -22.00 5.63
CA ARG A 260 15.81 -22.40 6.06
C ARG A 260 16.78 -21.24 6.01
N THR A 261 16.39 -20.06 5.54
CA THR A 261 17.19 -18.85 5.61
C THR A 261 17.19 -18.28 7.03
N MET A 262 18.16 -17.45 7.33
CA MET A 262 18.25 -16.75 8.61
C MET A 262 17.01 -15.86 8.84
N PHE A 263 16.52 -15.22 7.79
CA PHE A 263 15.29 -14.42 7.79
C PHE A 263 14.04 -15.29 8.00
N GLY A 264 13.94 -16.44 7.31
CA GLY A 264 12.82 -17.37 7.44
C GLY A 264 12.69 -17.98 8.84
N GLU A 265 13.79 -18.15 9.54
CA GLU A 265 13.80 -18.60 10.94
C GLU A 265 13.32 -17.49 11.89
N ALA A 266 13.76 -16.25 11.68
CA ALA A 266 13.36 -15.09 12.46
C ALA A 266 11.87 -14.76 12.28
N THR A 267 11.36 -14.76 11.04
CA THR A 267 9.95 -14.47 10.72
C THR A 267 8.97 -15.51 11.26
N GLY A 268 9.38 -16.76 11.42
CA GLY A 268 8.56 -17.77 12.10
C GLY A 268 8.26 -17.46 13.58
N THR A 269 8.90 -16.44 14.16
CA THR A 269 8.68 -15.96 15.54
C THR A 269 8.07 -14.57 15.63
N LEU A 270 8.24 -13.77 14.58
CA LEU A 270 7.80 -12.38 14.47
C LEU A 270 6.79 -12.24 13.32
N VAL A 271 5.62 -12.84 13.44
CA VAL A 271 4.46 -12.37 12.65
C VAL A 271 4.24 -10.93 13.10
N GLY A 272 4.78 -9.99 12.34
CA GLY A 272 4.76 -8.57 12.67
C GLY A 272 3.33 -8.12 12.95
N ARG A 273 3.11 -7.41 14.05
CA ARG A 273 1.85 -6.72 14.29
C ARG A 273 1.67 -5.73 13.13
N LYS A 274 0.68 -6.01 12.30
CA LYS A 274 0.24 -5.11 11.24
C LYS A 274 0.03 -3.72 11.86
N ARG A 275 0.65 -2.68 11.30
CA ARG A 275 0.49 -1.30 11.78
C ARG A 275 -0.98 -0.92 11.54
N GLU A 276 -1.69 -0.49 12.59
CA GLU A 276 -3.10 -0.08 12.47
C GLU A 276 -3.17 1.23 11.67
N THR A 277 -4.00 1.24 10.63
CA THR A 277 -4.25 2.45 9.84
C THR A 277 -5.22 3.39 10.59
N SER A 278 -5.30 4.65 10.16
CA SER A 278 -6.29 5.61 10.69
C SER A 278 -7.72 5.10 10.48
N PHE A 279 -7.93 4.32 9.43
CA PHE A 279 -9.19 3.68 9.10
C PHE A 279 -9.56 2.52 10.03
N ASP A 280 -8.64 1.59 10.30
CA ASP A 280 -8.85 0.51 11.26
C ASP A 280 -9.28 1.06 12.60
N THR A 281 -8.62 2.13 13.03
CA THR A 281 -8.95 2.87 14.26
C THR A 281 -10.35 3.50 14.18
N GLY A 282 -10.70 4.06 13.03
CA GLY A 282 -12.01 4.65 12.74
C GLY A 282 -13.15 3.64 12.77
N ILE A 283 -13.02 2.50 12.07
CA ILE A 283 -14.00 1.40 12.10
C ILE A 283 -14.17 0.85 13.52
N LYS A 284 -13.05 0.57 14.22
CA LYS A 284 -13.09 0.10 15.62
C LYS A 284 -13.76 1.11 16.55
N SER A 285 -13.57 2.41 16.30
CA SER A 285 -14.20 3.50 17.05
C SER A 285 -15.72 3.54 16.81
N THR A 286 -16.15 3.41 15.55
CA THR A 286 -17.58 3.38 15.18
C THR A 286 -18.25 2.12 15.72
N SER A 287 -17.64 0.96 15.58
CA SER A 287 -18.15 -0.29 16.14
C SER A 287 -18.28 -0.22 17.67
N ARG A 288 -17.30 0.38 18.36
CA ARG A 288 -17.38 0.62 19.81
C ARG A 288 -18.51 1.57 20.19
N LEU A 289 -18.78 2.60 19.38
CA LEU A 289 -19.91 3.52 19.59
C LEU A 289 -21.23 2.75 19.54
N LEU A 290 -21.43 1.93 18.51
CA LEU A 290 -22.64 1.12 18.32
C LEU A 290 -22.80 0.07 19.42
N MET A 291 -21.72 -0.62 19.79
CA MET A 291 -21.76 -1.58 20.92
C MET A 291 -22.15 -0.90 22.24
N ARG A 292 -21.61 0.28 22.55
CA ARG A 292 -22.00 1.02 23.75
C ARG A 292 -23.49 1.39 23.74
N LEU A 293 -23.99 1.84 22.59
CA LEU A 293 -25.40 2.16 22.41
C LEU A 293 -26.27 0.91 22.65
N MET A 294 -25.90 -0.22 22.04
CA MET A 294 -26.56 -1.51 22.22
C MET A 294 -26.59 -1.93 23.70
N PHE A 295 -25.44 -1.91 24.39
CA PHE A 295 -25.35 -2.30 25.80
C PHE A 295 -26.20 -1.42 26.74
N VAL A 296 -26.42 -0.16 26.36
CA VAL A 296 -27.32 0.74 27.12
C VAL A 296 -28.79 0.44 26.81
N MET A 297 -29.13 0.31 25.52
CA MET A 297 -30.54 0.22 25.09
C MET A 297 -31.18 -1.15 25.29
N LEU A 298 -30.37 -2.22 25.16
CA LEU A 298 -30.87 -3.61 25.32
C LEU A 298 -31.58 -3.89 26.66
N PRO A 299 -30.99 -3.53 27.81
CA PRO A 299 -31.69 -3.72 29.11
C PRO A 299 -33.00 -2.93 29.21
N PHE A 300 -33.05 -1.72 28.61
CA PHE A 300 -34.26 -0.92 28.59
C PHE A 300 -35.37 -1.61 27.79
N VAL A 301 -35.09 -2.07 26.56
CA VAL A 301 -36.06 -2.79 25.73
C VAL A 301 -36.54 -4.06 26.46
N PHE A 302 -35.62 -4.84 27.04
CA PHE A 302 -35.95 -6.07 27.77
C PHE A 302 -36.90 -5.81 28.95
N VAL A 303 -36.52 -4.90 29.86
CA VAL A 303 -37.31 -4.60 31.08
C VAL A 303 -38.67 -3.99 30.70
N ILE A 304 -38.70 -3.03 29.79
CA ILE A 304 -39.93 -2.39 29.35
C ILE A 304 -40.86 -3.43 28.71
N SER A 305 -40.38 -4.24 27.78
CA SER A 305 -41.18 -5.29 27.12
C SER A 305 -41.65 -6.34 28.12
N GLY A 306 -40.79 -6.80 29.03
CA GLY A 306 -41.15 -7.78 30.06
C GLY A 306 -42.24 -7.27 30.99
N VAL A 307 -42.10 -6.01 31.46
CA VAL A 307 -43.10 -5.40 32.39
C VAL A 307 -44.41 -5.08 31.66
N THR A 308 -44.36 -4.55 30.43
CA THR A 308 -45.58 -4.13 29.74
C THR A 308 -46.35 -5.28 29.08
N LYS A 309 -45.66 -6.36 28.66
CA LYS A 309 -46.26 -7.51 27.96
C LYS A 309 -46.49 -8.71 28.88
N GLY A 310 -45.82 -8.80 30.00
CA GLY A 310 -45.93 -9.93 30.95
C GLY A 310 -45.19 -11.21 30.52
N ASP A 311 -44.65 -11.28 29.30
CA ASP A 311 -43.92 -12.43 28.76
C ASP A 311 -42.41 -12.10 28.71
N TRP A 312 -41.68 -12.61 29.70
CA TRP A 312 -40.22 -12.36 29.80
C TRP A 312 -39.41 -13.13 28.79
N VAL A 313 -39.89 -14.29 28.29
CA VAL A 313 -39.18 -15.08 27.28
C VAL A 313 -39.26 -14.39 25.92
N ALA A 314 -40.48 -14.00 25.49
CA ALA A 314 -40.67 -13.24 24.28
C ALA A 314 -39.95 -11.89 24.34
N ALA A 315 -39.94 -11.20 25.51
CA ALA A 315 -39.19 -9.96 25.68
C ALA A 315 -37.69 -10.16 25.57
N LEU A 316 -37.13 -11.29 26.06
CA LEU A 316 -35.71 -11.62 25.91
C LEU A 316 -35.35 -11.88 24.45
N LEU A 317 -36.10 -12.74 23.76
CA LEU A 317 -35.89 -13.04 22.34
C LEU A 317 -36.00 -11.80 21.48
N PHE A 318 -36.98 -10.96 21.71
CA PHE A 318 -37.17 -9.69 21.02
C PHE A 318 -36.01 -8.73 21.29
N SER A 319 -35.60 -8.57 22.55
CA SER A 319 -34.49 -7.68 22.87
C SER A 319 -33.16 -8.15 22.25
N LEU A 320 -32.89 -9.47 22.26
CA LEU A 320 -31.74 -10.06 21.58
C LEU A 320 -31.81 -9.83 20.06
N SER A 321 -32.96 -9.95 19.43
CA SER A 321 -33.14 -9.69 17.99
C SER A 321 -32.94 -8.22 17.64
N VAL A 322 -33.37 -7.31 18.50
CA VAL A 322 -33.06 -5.87 18.38
C VAL A 322 -31.55 -5.64 18.48
N ALA A 323 -30.88 -6.30 19.43
CA ALA A 323 -29.40 -6.19 19.57
C ALA A 323 -28.68 -6.68 18.32
N VAL A 324 -29.15 -7.77 17.74
CA VAL A 324 -28.64 -8.31 16.47
C VAL A 324 -28.81 -7.31 15.33
N GLY A 325 -30.00 -6.78 15.11
CA GLY A 325 -30.29 -5.79 14.08
C GLY A 325 -29.51 -4.47 14.23
N LEU A 326 -28.96 -4.21 15.42
CA LEU A 326 -28.10 -3.05 15.68
C LEU A 326 -26.63 -3.25 15.32
N THR A 327 -26.22 -4.51 15.21
CA THR A 327 -24.82 -4.82 14.90
C THR A 327 -24.63 -4.73 13.40
N PRO A 328 -23.74 -3.87 12.89
CA PRO A 328 -23.49 -3.74 11.45
C PRO A 328 -22.65 -4.91 10.96
N GLU A 329 -23.29 -6.04 10.74
CA GLU A 329 -22.64 -7.31 10.37
C GLU A 329 -21.93 -7.23 9.03
N MET A 330 -22.55 -6.58 8.07
CA MET A 330 -22.03 -6.45 6.72
C MET A 330 -20.93 -5.38 6.59
N LEU A 331 -20.65 -4.61 7.66
CA LEU A 331 -19.67 -3.51 7.59
C LEU A 331 -18.26 -3.97 7.17
N PRO A 332 -17.64 -4.97 7.85
CA PRO A 332 -16.31 -5.42 7.44
C PRO A 332 -16.28 -5.96 6.02
N MET A 333 -17.31 -6.72 5.66
CA MET A 333 -17.46 -7.32 4.35
C MET A 333 -17.65 -6.28 3.23
N LEU A 334 -18.53 -5.30 3.44
CA LEU A 334 -18.76 -4.23 2.46
C LEU A 334 -17.53 -3.34 2.28
N VAL A 335 -16.81 -3.08 3.35
CA VAL A 335 -15.51 -2.39 3.27
C VAL A 335 -14.55 -3.17 2.40
N THR A 336 -14.36 -4.46 2.66
CA THR A 336 -13.47 -5.31 1.86
C THR A 336 -13.92 -5.39 0.40
N THR A 337 -15.24 -5.45 0.15
CA THR A 337 -15.80 -5.42 -1.21
C THR A 337 -15.55 -4.08 -1.92
N CYS A 338 -15.69 -2.95 -1.21
CA CYS A 338 -15.35 -1.63 -1.76
C CYS A 338 -13.87 -1.55 -2.13
N LEU A 339 -12.99 -1.99 -1.24
CA LEU A 339 -11.54 -1.98 -1.46
C LEU A 339 -11.16 -2.94 -2.61
N GLY A 340 -11.72 -4.15 -2.64
CA GLY A 340 -11.49 -5.11 -3.72
C GLY A 340 -11.94 -4.59 -5.08
N LYS A 341 -13.13 -3.95 -5.14
CA LYS A 341 -13.59 -3.27 -6.35
C LYS A 341 -12.66 -2.12 -6.72
N GLY A 342 -12.28 -1.28 -5.76
CA GLY A 342 -11.34 -0.18 -5.98
C GLY A 342 -10.00 -0.66 -6.52
N ALA A 343 -9.48 -1.79 -6.02
CA ALA A 343 -8.25 -2.39 -6.52
C ALA A 343 -8.37 -2.88 -7.97
N VAL A 344 -9.52 -3.48 -8.33
CA VAL A 344 -9.80 -3.87 -9.73
C VAL A 344 -9.92 -2.63 -10.63
N ASP A 345 -10.64 -1.59 -10.19
CA ASP A 345 -10.74 -0.35 -10.95
C ASP A 345 -9.34 0.26 -11.18
N LEU A 346 -8.50 0.34 -10.13
CA LEU A 346 -7.13 0.84 -10.19
C LEU A 346 -6.24 0.01 -11.13
N SER A 347 -6.41 -1.32 -11.16
CA SER A 347 -5.62 -2.17 -12.05
C SER A 347 -5.92 -1.90 -13.53
N HIS A 348 -7.16 -1.53 -13.86
CA HIS A 348 -7.51 -1.07 -15.21
C HIS A 348 -6.83 0.26 -15.58
N ASP A 349 -6.58 1.11 -14.59
CA ASP A 349 -5.85 2.38 -14.72
C ASP A 349 -4.33 2.20 -14.54
N ARG A 350 -3.82 0.95 -14.66
CA ARG A 350 -2.40 0.59 -14.54
C ARG A 350 -1.76 0.91 -13.18
N VAL A 351 -2.55 0.80 -12.14
CA VAL A 351 -2.13 0.95 -10.75
C VAL A 351 -2.31 -0.37 -10.03
N ILE A 352 -1.23 -0.99 -9.59
CA ILE A 352 -1.28 -2.24 -8.80
C ILE A 352 -1.23 -1.91 -7.32
N VAL A 353 -2.15 -2.48 -6.57
CA VAL A 353 -2.27 -2.29 -5.14
C VAL A 353 -1.74 -3.51 -4.40
N LYS A 354 -0.59 -3.39 -3.74
CA LYS A 354 -0.02 -4.46 -2.90
C LYS A 354 -0.79 -4.62 -1.58
N ARG A 355 -1.36 -3.51 -1.07
CA ARG A 355 -2.10 -3.49 0.20
C ARG A 355 -3.43 -2.78 0.00
N LEU A 356 -4.55 -3.49 0.17
CA LEU A 356 -5.89 -2.96 -0.11
C LEU A 356 -6.23 -1.70 0.69
N ASP A 357 -5.78 -1.62 1.95
CA ASP A 357 -6.00 -0.46 2.83
C ASP A 357 -5.38 0.83 2.23
N ALA A 358 -4.29 0.70 1.45
CA ALA A 358 -3.61 1.84 0.83
C ALA A 358 -4.49 2.61 -0.17
N ILE A 359 -5.52 1.97 -0.74
CA ILE A 359 -6.49 2.64 -1.62
C ILE A 359 -7.16 3.82 -0.91
N GLN A 360 -7.50 3.61 0.35
CA GLN A 360 -8.16 4.62 1.14
C GLN A 360 -7.17 5.69 1.60
N ASP A 361 -5.96 5.29 2.01
CA ASP A 361 -4.91 6.23 2.37
C ASP A 361 -4.58 7.11 1.17
N LEU A 362 -4.51 6.53 -0.06
CA LEU A 362 -4.34 7.27 -1.31
C LEU A 362 -5.47 8.30 -1.54
N GLY A 363 -6.73 7.91 -1.29
CA GLY A 363 -7.88 8.81 -1.40
C GLY A 363 -7.86 9.96 -0.38
N ALA A 364 -7.21 9.76 0.77
CA ALA A 364 -7.10 10.76 1.84
C ALA A 364 -5.91 11.72 1.66
N VAL A 365 -5.01 11.45 0.71
CA VAL A 365 -3.79 12.24 0.48
C VAL A 365 -4.11 13.72 0.25
N ASP A 366 -3.45 14.58 1.02
CA ASP A 366 -3.45 16.03 0.87
C ASP A 366 -2.03 16.59 0.60
N VAL A 367 -0.98 15.78 0.82
CA VAL A 367 0.40 16.10 0.46
C VAL A 367 1.03 14.95 -0.29
N LEU A 368 1.50 15.21 -1.50
CA LEU A 368 2.33 14.30 -2.27
C LEU A 368 3.79 14.75 -2.16
N CYS A 369 4.62 13.92 -1.55
CA CYS A 369 6.07 14.04 -1.59
C CYS A 369 6.59 13.18 -2.75
N THR A 370 7.50 13.70 -3.56
CA THR A 370 8.05 12.98 -4.69
C THR A 370 9.54 13.28 -4.85
N ASP A 371 10.32 12.31 -5.32
CA ASP A 371 11.65 12.63 -5.82
C ASP A 371 11.53 13.42 -7.14
N LYS A 372 12.56 14.14 -7.50
CA LYS A 372 12.62 14.91 -8.75
C LYS A 372 12.97 13.99 -9.93
N THR A 373 14.11 13.30 -9.80
CA THR A 373 14.76 12.58 -10.89
C THR A 373 13.95 11.34 -11.27
N GLY A 374 13.72 11.18 -12.58
CA GLY A 374 12.95 10.05 -13.10
C GLY A 374 11.45 10.10 -12.81
N THR A 375 10.98 10.83 -11.79
CA THR A 375 9.55 10.97 -11.47
C THR A 375 8.93 12.19 -12.13
N LEU A 376 9.47 13.38 -11.88
CA LEU A 376 9.02 14.64 -12.50
C LEU A 376 9.74 14.93 -13.82
N THR A 377 10.94 14.37 -13.97
CA THR A 377 11.78 14.52 -15.15
C THR A 377 11.80 13.23 -15.97
N GLU A 378 12.23 13.29 -17.22
CA GLU A 378 12.43 12.12 -18.07
C GLU A 378 13.52 11.22 -17.46
N ASP A 379 13.47 9.90 -17.71
CA ASP A 379 14.54 8.97 -17.34
C ASP A 379 15.75 9.08 -18.27
N ARG A 380 15.96 10.26 -18.82
CA ARG A 380 17.01 10.58 -19.75
C ARG A 380 17.69 11.87 -19.34
N ILE A 381 18.99 11.78 -19.09
CA ILE A 381 19.86 12.93 -18.89
C ILE A 381 20.51 13.23 -20.24
N VAL A 382 20.58 14.50 -20.63
CA VAL A 382 21.23 14.93 -21.86
C VAL A 382 22.45 15.75 -21.50
N LEU A 383 23.62 15.38 -22.02
CA LEU A 383 24.82 16.24 -21.97
C LEU A 383 24.63 17.39 -22.94
N GLU A 384 24.28 18.56 -22.40
CA GLU A 384 24.02 19.75 -23.21
C GLU A 384 25.31 20.48 -23.59
N ARG A 385 26.25 20.62 -22.62
CA ARG A 385 27.49 21.39 -22.83
C ARG A 385 28.70 20.70 -22.19
N HIS A 386 29.85 20.86 -22.84
CA HIS A 386 31.15 20.42 -22.32
C HIS A 386 32.13 21.60 -22.42
N LEU A 387 32.45 22.20 -21.29
CA LEU A 387 33.06 23.54 -21.22
C LEU A 387 34.44 23.51 -20.59
N ASP A 388 35.35 24.33 -21.13
CA ASP A 388 36.61 24.64 -20.47
C ASP A 388 36.39 25.50 -19.21
N VAL A 389 37.44 25.79 -18.48
CA VAL A 389 37.39 26.62 -17.26
C VAL A 389 36.97 28.08 -17.51
N ASN A 390 37.03 28.55 -18.77
CA ASN A 390 36.57 29.87 -19.16
C ASN A 390 35.10 29.89 -19.59
N GLY A 391 34.46 28.72 -19.74
CA GLY A 391 33.10 28.56 -20.19
C GLY A 391 32.91 28.47 -21.70
N ASN A 392 33.94 28.14 -22.44
CA ASN A 392 33.89 27.88 -23.90
C ASN A 392 33.74 26.38 -24.15
N GLU A 393 33.06 26.00 -25.22
CA GLU A 393 32.99 24.60 -25.64
C GLU A 393 34.40 24.04 -25.90
N ASP A 394 34.73 22.91 -25.30
CA ASP A 394 36.02 22.26 -25.44
C ASP A 394 35.88 20.73 -25.58
N PRO A 395 36.11 20.19 -26.77
CA PRO A 395 36.01 18.75 -27.04
C PRO A 395 36.95 17.89 -26.17
N ARG A 396 38.03 18.49 -25.61
CA ARG A 396 38.93 17.76 -24.70
C ARG A 396 38.25 17.37 -23.41
N VAL A 397 37.35 18.21 -22.90
CA VAL A 397 36.53 17.86 -21.69
C VAL A 397 35.66 16.64 -21.96
N LEU A 398 34.99 16.62 -23.12
CA LEU A 398 34.18 15.46 -23.52
C LEU A 398 35.04 14.21 -23.72
N ARG A 399 36.23 14.32 -24.29
CA ARG A 399 37.16 13.20 -24.45
C ARG A 399 37.56 12.56 -23.12
N TYR A 400 37.97 13.36 -22.14
CA TYR A 400 38.34 12.83 -20.81
C TYR A 400 37.11 12.25 -20.09
N ALA A 401 35.98 12.91 -20.18
CA ALA A 401 34.75 12.39 -19.64
C ALA A 401 34.36 11.04 -20.26
N PHE A 402 34.49 10.91 -21.57
CA PHE A 402 34.28 9.66 -22.31
C PHE A 402 35.20 8.55 -21.81
N LEU A 403 36.53 8.81 -21.69
CA LEU A 403 37.45 7.80 -21.17
C LEU A 403 37.05 7.33 -19.77
N ASN A 404 36.63 8.23 -18.89
CA ASN A 404 36.19 7.87 -17.55
C ASN A 404 34.91 7.03 -17.60
N SER A 405 33.88 7.44 -18.37
CA SER A 405 32.59 6.77 -18.46
C SER A 405 32.63 5.45 -19.24
N PHE A 406 33.51 5.36 -20.25
CA PHE A 406 33.60 4.16 -21.10
C PHE A 406 34.34 3.00 -20.40
N PHE A 407 35.44 3.30 -19.70
CA PHE A 407 36.27 2.33 -19.01
C PHE A 407 35.90 2.10 -17.54
N SER A 408 34.90 2.79 -17.00
CA SER A 408 34.28 2.45 -15.72
C SER A 408 33.57 1.09 -15.80
N THR A 409 33.83 0.22 -14.84
CA THR A 409 33.38 -1.18 -14.85
C THR A 409 32.06 -1.38 -14.09
N GLY A 410 31.56 -0.37 -13.41
CA GLY A 410 30.28 -0.38 -12.71
C GLY A 410 29.07 -0.32 -13.64
N VAL A 411 27.87 -0.42 -13.06
CA VAL A 411 26.62 -0.18 -13.80
C VAL A 411 26.65 1.24 -14.36
N LYS A 412 26.59 1.36 -15.69
CA LYS A 412 26.58 2.67 -16.35
C LYS A 412 25.33 3.43 -15.95
N ASN A 413 25.50 4.49 -15.19
CA ASN A 413 24.39 5.38 -14.81
C ASN A 413 23.99 6.28 -16.00
N LEU A 414 22.85 6.97 -15.86
CA LEU A 414 22.32 7.87 -16.91
C LEU A 414 23.31 8.96 -17.35
N VAL A 415 24.17 9.43 -16.44
CA VAL A 415 25.21 10.42 -16.73
C VAL A 415 26.29 9.83 -17.63
N ASP A 416 26.72 8.60 -17.33
CA ASP A 416 27.71 7.88 -18.14
C ASP A 416 27.17 7.57 -19.53
N ALA A 417 25.91 7.12 -19.60
CA ALA A 417 25.25 6.88 -20.88
C ALA A 417 25.15 8.15 -21.72
N ALA A 418 24.78 9.29 -21.12
CA ALA A 418 24.70 10.57 -21.81
C ALA A 418 26.05 11.07 -22.33
N ILE A 419 27.15 10.85 -21.58
CA ILE A 419 28.51 11.21 -22.04
C ILE A 419 28.91 10.33 -23.22
N VAL A 420 28.70 9.04 -23.13
CA VAL A 420 29.04 8.08 -24.20
C VAL A 420 28.18 8.35 -25.44
N GLU A 421 26.87 8.55 -25.31
CA GLU A 421 25.96 8.89 -26.41
C GLU A 421 26.39 10.19 -27.11
N ARG A 422 26.71 11.23 -26.32
CA ARG A 422 27.18 12.51 -26.88
C ARG A 422 28.49 12.37 -27.63
N ALA A 423 29.47 11.65 -27.06
CA ALA A 423 30.76 11.42 -27.67
C ALA A 423 30.69 10.63 -28.99
N LEU A 424 29.78 9.63 -29.05
CA LEU A 424 29.50 8.86 -30.26
C LEU A 424 28.75 9.69 -31.30
N ALA A 425 27.82 10.56 -30.89
CA ALA A 425 27.05 11.43 -31.80
C ALA A 425 27.91 12.53 -32.42
N GLU A 426 28.86 13.11 -31.69
CA GLU A 426 29.83 14.08 -32.17
C GLU A 426 31.02 13.44 -32.91
N GLY A 427 31.12 12.12 -32.82
CA GLY A 427 32.26 11.31 -33.31
C GLY A 427 32.57 11.39 -34.81
N THR A 428 31.80 12.12 -35.57
CA THR A 428 32.14 12.45 -36.98
C THR A 428 32.88 13.76 -37.13
N ASP A 429 32.84 14.65 -36.11
CA ASP A 429 33.47 15.93 -36.13
C ASP A 429 34.12 16.28 -34.78
N GLU A 430 35.33 15.80 -34.53
CA GLU A 430 36.24 16.34 -33.53
C GLU A 430 35.95 16.11 -32.04
N VAL A 431 36.01 14.89 -31.56
CA VAL A 431 36.39 14.65 -30.14
C VAL A 431 37.90 14.99 -29.99
N GLY A 432 38.16 16.26 -30.11
CA GLY A 432 39.38 17.01 -30.27
C GLY A 432 40.65 16.50 -29.61
N ALA A 433 41.57 16.24 -30.37
CA ALA A 433 42.94 16.77 -30.37
C ALA A 433 43.63 16.29 -31.63
N THR A 434 43.93 17.20 -32.49
CA THR A 434 44.84 16.95 -33.57
C THR A 434 46.22 16.56 -33.06
N THR A 435 46.53 15.29 -33.11
CA THR A 435 47.92 14.87 -33.30
C THR A 435 48.03 14.73 -34.80
N ASN A 436 48.63 15.73 -35.47
CA ASN A 436 48.78 15.84 -36.90
C ASN A 436 47.53 16.21 -37.73
N GLY A 437 46.53 16.91 -37.20
CA GLY A 437 45.44 17.45 -37.98
C GLY A 437 44.30 16.50 -38.35
N THR A 438 44.22 15.34 -37.74
CA THR A 438 43.11 14.37 -37.90
C THR A 438 42.26 14.31 -36.63
N ALA A 439 40.96 14.44 -36.76
CA ALA A 439 39.99 14.19 -35.67
C ALA A 439 40.03 12.71 -35.22
N VAL A 440 39.90 12.45 -33.92
CA VAL A 440 39.92 11.10 -33.38
C VAL A 440 38.48 10.78 -32.90
N THR A 441 37.91 9.74 -33.46
CA THR A 441 36.53 9.29 -33.07
C THR A 441 36.53 8.63 -31.71
N ALA A 442 35.32 8.52 -31.10
CA ALA A 442 35.12 7.83 -29.80
C ALA A 442 35.55 6.35 -29.89
N GLU A 443 35.30 5.70 -31.04
CA GLU A 443 35.68 4.32 -31.30
C GLU A 443 37.21 4.16 -31.36
N GLU A 444 37.91 5.10 -32.06
CA GLU A 444 39.37 5.12 -32.10
C GLU A 444 40.00 5.39 -30.72
N LEU A 445 39.32 6.15 -29.85
CA LEU A 445 39.74 6.32 -28.45
C LEU A 445 39.61 5.03 -27.67
N ALA A 446 38.47 4.31 -27.81
CA ALA A 446 38.26 3.03 -27.18
C ALA A 446 39.28 1.96 -27.58
N GLU A 447 39.77 1.99 -28.84
CA GLU A 447 40.84 1.11 -29.32
C GLU A 447 42.24 1.52 -28.87
N ARG A 448 42.47 2.80 -28.58
CA ARG A 448 43.78 3.33 -28.18
C ARG A 448 44.08 3.23 -26.70
N TYR A 449 43.04 3.18 -25.87
CA TYR A 449 43.15 3.15 -24.44
C TYR A 449 42.59 1.82 -23.88
N HIS A 450 43.02 1.41 -22.71
CA HIS A 450 42.50 0.29 -21.96
C HIS A 450 42.40 0.68 -20.50
N GLY A 451 41.36 0.20 -19.82
CA GLY A 451 41.17 0.40 -18.38
C GLY A 451 42.21 -0.42 -17.59
N ILE A 452 42.80 0.20 -16.57
CA ILE A 452 43.79 -0.43 -15.71
C ILE A 452 43.17 -0.65 -14.32
N ASP A 453 42.58 0.36 -13.72
CA ASP A 453 41.98 0.35 -12.39
C ASP A 453 40.95 1.45 -12.23
N GLU A 454 40.10 1.37 -11.22
CA GLU A 454 39.11 2.40 -10.91
C GLU A 454 38.90 2.59 -9.41
N LEU A 455 38.52 3.80 -9.02
CA LEU A 455 37.93 4.13 -7.74
C LEU A 455 36.45 4.45 -7.98
N PRO A 456 35.53 3.55 -7.64
CA PRO A 456 34.13 3.69 -7.95
C PRO A 456 33.50 4.92 -7.28
N PHE A 457 32.30 5.29 -7.74
CA PHE A 457 31.55 6.40 -7.17
C PHE A 457 31.17 6.11 -5.72
N ASP A 458 31.38 7.11 -4.87
CA ASP A 458 31.01 7.09 -3.48
C ASP A 458 30.20 8.35 -3.11
N PHE A 459 29.13 8.17 -2.32
CA PHE A 459 28.24 9.26 -1.95
C PHE A 459 28.87 10.31 -1.03
N GLU A 460 29.91 9.95 -0.29
CA GLU A 460 30.67 10.86 0.59
C GLU A 460 31.62 11.70 -0.26
N ARG A 461 32.41 11.05 -1.12
CA ARG A 461 33.37 11.68 -2.04
C ARG A 461 32.73 12.37 -3.23
N ARG A 462 31.56 11.93 -3.67
CA ARG A 462 30.77 12.42 -4.85
C ARG A 462 31.55 12.51 -6.14
N ARG A 463 32.54 11.62 -6.34
CA ARG A 463 33.38 11.53 -7.53
C ARG A 463 33.79 10.09 -7.81
N LEU A 464 34.17 9.85 -9.06
CA LEU A 464 34.61 8.57 -9.61
C LEU A 464 35.89 8.79 -10.41
N SER A 465 36.88 7.94 -10.22
CA SER A 465 38.17 8.01 -10.90
C SER A 465 38.47 6.71 -11.63
N VAL A 466 38.95 6.83 -12.89
CA VAL A 466 39.36 5.68 -13.71
C VAL A 466 40.80 5.90 -14.17
N VAL A 467 41.65 4.89 -14.09
CA VAL A 467 42.98 4.91 -14.69
C VAL A 467 42.96 4.18 -16.03
N VAL A 468 43.37 4.90 -17.06
CA VAL A 468 43.50 4.38 -18.43
C VAL A 468 44.96 4.35 -18.85
N GLY A 469 45.35 3.29 -19.55
CA GLY A 469 46.66 3.18 -20.21
C GLY A 469 46.54 3.40 -21.72
N ASP A 470 47.52 4.09 -22.30
CA ASP A 470 47.63 4.16 -23.74
C ASP A 470 48.55 3.05 -24.30
N ASN A 471 48.48 2.80 -25.63
CA ASN A 471 49.33 1.81 -26.32
C ASN A 471 50.82 2.14 -26.30
N LYS A 472 51.24 3.30 -25.75
CA LYS A 472 52.63 3.75 -25.56
C LYS A 472 53.12 3.53 -24.12
N GLY A 473 52.31 3.00 -23.23
CA GLY A 473 52.65 2.74 -21.86
C GLY A 473 52.52 3.93 -20.90
N ASN A 474 51.89 5.05 -21.35
CA ASN A 474 51.55 6.14 -20.41
C ASN A 474 50.23 5.82 -19.71
N THR A 475 50.17 6.09 -18.42
CA THR A 475 48.94 5.94 -17.61
C THR A 475 48.38 7.30 -17.23
N ARG A 476 47.06 7.35 -17.11
CA ARG A 476 46.36 8.59 -16.76
C ARG A 476 45.14 8.29 -15.91
N MET A 477 45.05 8.95 -14.77
CA MET A 477 43.84 8.97 -13.96
C MET A 477 42.93 10.08 -14.46
N VAL A 478 41.66 9.77 -14.70
CA VAL A 478 40.60 10.73 -15.05
C VAL A 478 39.51 10.63 -13.98
N THR A 479 39.21 11.78 -13.36
CA THR A 479 38.20 11.91 -12.31
C THR A 479 37.07 12.79 -12.81
N LYS A 480 35.83 12.35 -12.59
CA LYS A 480 34.63 13.16 -12.74
C LYS A 480 33.77 13.10 -11.47
N GLY A 481 33.07 14.19 -11.17
CA GLY A 481 32.22 14.28 -9.98
C GLY A 481 31.60 15.64 -9.79
N ALA A 482 30.96 15.86 -8.64
CA ALA A 482 30.43 17.17 -8.29
C ALA A 482 31.54 18.24 -8.39
N LEU A 483 31.21 19.39 -8.97
CA LEU A 483 32.21 20.40 -9.33
C LEU A 483 33.07 20.84 -8.14
N GLU A 484 32.44 21.06 -7.00
CA GLU A 484 33.11 21.49 -5.75
C GLU A 484 34.08 20.41 -5.22
N GLU A 485 33.65 19.14 -5.27
CA GLU A 485 34.41 17.99 -4.78
C GLU A 485 35.61 17.66 -5.72
N VAL A 486 35.45 17.87 -7.03
CA VAL A 486 36.56 17.73 -7.98
C VAL A 486 37.55 18.89 -7.83
N LEU A 487 37.08 20.13 -7.63
CA LEU A 487 37.92 21.28 -7.33
C LEU A 487 38.76 21.08 -6.08
N ALA A 488 38.21 20.45 -5.03
CA ALA A 488 38.92 20.20 -3.75
C ALA A 488 40.18 19.34 -3.91
N VAL A 489 40.26 18.47 -4.94
CA VAL A 489 41.41 17.61 -5.21
C VAL A 489 42.35 18.16 -6.29
N CYS A 490 41.97 19.31 -6.90
CA CYS A 490 42.77 19.95 -7.91
C CYS A 490 43.71 21.01 -7.31
N THR A 491 44.96 20.99 -7.72
CA THR A 491 45.96 22.03 -7.41
C THR A 491 46.38 22.83 -8.68
N LYS A 492 45.96 22.34 -9.83
CA LYS A 492 46.28 22.90 -11.14
C LYS A 492 45.04 22.97 -12.02
N VAL A 493 45.16 23.80 -13.07
CA VAL A 493 44.10 24.00 -14.06
C VAL A 493 44.70 24.06 -15.44
N GLU A 494 44.00 23.53 -16.44
CA GLU A 494 44.41 23.64 -17.86
C GLU A 494 43.64 24.78 -18.51
N VAL A 495 44.34 25.79 -18.99
CA VAL A 495 43.81 26.95 -19.70
C VAL A 495 44.50 27.04 -21.05
N ASP A 496 43.74 27.00 -22.15
CA ASP A 496 44.27 27.05 -23.54
C ASP A 496 45.41 26.03 -23.79
N GLY A 497 45.28 24.82 -23.20
CA GLY A 497 46.29 23.76 -23.35
C GLY A 497 47.53 23.91 -22.49
N LYS A 498 47.59 24.89 -21.59
CA LYS A 498 48.70 25.10 -20.64
C LYS A 498 48.27 24.80 -19.24
N VAL A 499 49.02 23.97 -18.52
CA VAL A 499 48.77 23.67 -17.14
C VAL A 499 49.33 24.80 -16.24
N LEU A 500 48.48 25.46 -15.52
CA LEU A 500 48.77 26.57 -14.59
C LEU A 500 48.37 26.16 -13.15
N PRO A 501 49.00 26.79 -12.12
CA PRO A 501 48.49 26.62 -10.76
C PRO A 501 47.05 27.11 -10.63
N LEU A 502 46.19 26.38 -9.93
CA LEU A 502 44.83 26.80 -9.61
C LEU A 502 44.87 27.89 -8.53
N SER A 503 44.42 29.11 -8.91
CA SER A 503 44.32 30.24 -7.97
C SER A 503 42.92 30.35 -7.37
N ASP A 504 42.82 31.00 -6.21
CA ASP A 504 41.52 31.24 -5.58
C ASP A 504 40.56 32.00 -6.49
N GLU A 505 41.06 32.97 -7.27
CA GLU A 505 40.30 33.76 -8.25
C GLU A 505 39.74 32.90 -9.39
N LEU A 506 40.50 31.92 -9.88
CA LEU A 506 40.03 30.98 -10.89
C LEU A 506 39.01 30.00 -10.32
N THR A 507 39.22 29.55 -9.10
CA THR A 507 38.28 28.68 -8.37
C THR A 507 36.94 29.37 -8.18
N GLU A 508 36.93 30.61 -7.69
CA GLU A 508 35.70 31.41 -7.55
C GLU A 508 34.99 31.63 -8.90
N LYS A 509 35.74 31.88 -9.96
CA LYS A 509 35.17 32.05 -11.31
C LYS A 509 34.50 30.78 -11.82
N VAL A 510 35.12 29.62 -11.64
CA VAL A 510 34.57 28.32 -12.06
C VAL A 510 33.33 28.00 -11.28
N ILE A 511 33.36 28.23 -9.95
CA ILE A 511 32.16 27.99 -9.08
C ILE A 511 31.03 28.94 -9.49
N ALA A 512 31.32 30.22 -9.73
CA ALA A 512 30.30 31.18 -10.15
C ALA A 512 29.66 30.76 -11.49
N ARG A 513 30.46 30.30 -12.44
CA ARG A 513 29.98 29.85 -13.73
C ARG A 513 29.17 28.56 -13.63
N GLY A 514 29.60 27.63 -12.81
CA GLY A 514 28.83 26.44 -12.47
C GLY A 514 27.47 26.78 -11.83
N ALA A 515 27.45 27.81 -10.99
CA ALA A 515 26.22 28.34 -10.39
C ALA A 515 25.28 28.96 -11.43
N ASP A 516 25.79 29.73 -12.40
CA ASP A 516 24.98 30.28 -13.49
C ASP A 516 24.31 29.17 -14.32
N LEU A 517 25.04 28.10 -14.66
CA LEU A 517 24.49 26.95 -15.37
C LEU A 517 23.45 26.19 -14.54
N ALA A 518 23.67 26.10 -13.23
CA ALA A 518 22.69 25.48 -12.33
C ALA A 518 21.41 26.34 -12.20
N ASP A 519 21.48 27.66 -12.27
CA ASP A 519 20.33 28.55 -12.34
C ASP A 519 19.53 28.36 -13.65
N ASP A 520 20.22 27.99 -14.74
CA ASP A 520 19.62 27.59 -16.02
C ASP A 520 19.07 26.13 -15.98
N GLY A 521 19.09 25.47 -14.82
CA GLY A 521 18.54 24.11 -14.62
C GLY A 521 19.50 22.98 -14.95
N MET A 522 20.77 23.26 -15.22
CA MET A 522 21.75 22.25 -15.60
C MET A 522 22.48 21.68 -14.37
N ARG A 523 22.70 20.38 -14.37
CA ARG A 523 23.57 19.71 -13.42
C ARG A 523 25.01 19.79 -13.91
N VAL A 524 25.93 20.32 -13.10
CA VAL A 524 27.32 20.54 -13.47
C VAL A 524 28.22 19.52 -12.80
N LEU A 525 29.08 18.85 -13.59
CA LEU A 525 30.11 17.94 -13.10
C LEU A 525 31.48 18.43 -13.54
N GLY A 526 32.44 18.43 -12.62
CA GLY A 526 33.84 18.70 -12.91
C GLY A 526 34.55 17.52 -13.54
N VAL A 527 35.53 17.79 -14.42
CA VAL A 527 36.41 16.79 -15.05
C VAL A 527 37.86 17.20 -14.77
N ALA A 528 38.60 16.29 -14.15
CA ALA A 528 40.02 16.48 -13.86
C ALA A 528 40.85 15.30 -14.35
N ARG A 529 42.16 15.54 -14.54
CA ARG A 529 43.09 14.47 -14.91
C ARG A 529 44.41 14.57 -14.12
N LYS A 530 45.10 13.45 -14.04
CA LYS A 530 46.43 13.33 -13.50
C LYS A 530 47.23 12.36 -14.36
N ASP A 531 48.42 12.75 -14.79
CA ASP A 531 49.31 11.86 -15.52
C ASP A 531 50.10 11.05 -14.49
N GLU A 532 49.92 9.74 -14.48
CA GLU A 532 50.57 8.81 -13.56
C GLU A 532 51.70 8.07 -14.26
N PRO A 533 52.83 7.76 -13.58
CA PRO A 533 53.88 6.93 -14.14
C PRO A 533 53.39 5.48 -14.35
N ALA A 534 53.84 4.83 -15.41
CA ALA A 534 53.50 3.44 -15.69
C ALA A 534 53.93 2.53 -14.52
N GLY A 535 53.01 1.64 -14.12
CA GLY A 535 53.26 0.64 -13.07
C GLY A 535 52.94 1.09 -11.63
N THR A 536 52.08 2.10 -11.47
CA THR A 536 51.49 2.42 -10.15
C THR A 536 50.64 1.21 -9.68
N GLY A 537 50.75 0.88 -8.39
CA GLY A 537 50.04 -0.24 -7.77
C GLY A 537 48.52 -0.05 -7.68
N VAL A 538 47.84 -0.83 -6.83
CA VAL A 538 46.40 -0.70 -6.57
C VAL A 538 46.07 0.73 -6.09
N LEU A 539 45.09 1.34 -6.76
CA LEU A 539 44.62 2.69 -6.41
C LEU A 539 43.97 2.74 -5.04
N THR A 540 44.20 3.86 -4.36
CA THR A 540 43.60 4.20 -3.09
C THR A 540 42.96 5.60 -3.20
N VAL A 541 42.06 5.92 -2.27
CA VAL A 541 41.41 7.24 -2.18
C VAL A 541 42.45 8.38 -2.04
N ASP A 542 43.62 8.09 -1.42
CA ASP A 542 44.70 9.05 -1.24
C ASP A 542 45.42 9.44 -2.55
N ASP A 543 45.21 8.67 -3.63
CA ASP A 543 45.78 8.95 -4.95
C ASP A 543 45.00 10.06 -5.70
N GLU A 544 43.74 10.32 -5.29
CA GLU A 544 42.91 11.42 -5.80
C GLU A 544 43.37 12.78 -5.25
N ARG A 545 44.59 13.21 -5.57
CA ARG A 545 45.17 14.51 -5.15
C ARG A 545 46.07 15.09 -6.24
N ASP A 546 46.36 16.37 -6.14
CA ASP A 546 47.22 17.12 -7.04
C ASP A 546 46.76 17.05 -8.52
N MET A 547 45.47 17.01 -8.73
CA MET A 547 44.85 16.88 -10.06
C MET A 547 44.86 18.18 -10.85
N VAL A 548 44.70 18.08 -12.15
CA VAL A 548 44.57 19.20 -13.11
C VAL A 548 43.11 19.29 -13.54
N LEU A 549 42.40 20.35 -13.17
CA LEU A 549 41.07 20.62 -13.65
C LEU A 549 41.13 20.89 -15.17
N ILE A 550 40.31 20.17 -15.95
CA ILE A 550 40.21 20.35 -17.40
C ILE A 550 39.05 21.26 -17.75
N GLY A 551 37.93 21.09 -17.10
CA GLY A 551 36.67 21.79 -17.30
C GLY A 551 35.48 21.12 -16.63
N TYR A 552 34.31 21.36 -17.17
CA TYR A 552 33.08 20.82 -16.59
C TYR A 552 32.05 20.49 -17.66
N LEU A 553 31.19 19.57 -17.33
CA LEU A 553 30.06 19.09 -18.14
C LEU A 553 28.78 19.67 -17.58
N ALA A 554 27.87 20.09 -18.44
CA ALA A 554 26.55 20.55 -18.01
C ALA A 554 25.45 19.65 -18.61
N PHE A 555 24.66 19.06 -17.75
CA PHE A 555 23.62 18.12 -18.11
C PHE A 555 22.24 18.74 -17.86
N LEU A 556 21.33 18.51 -18.78
CA LEU A 556 19.93 18.87 -18.63
C LEU A 556 19.12 17.63 -18.29
N ASP A 557 18.22 17.79 -17.33
CA ASP A 557 17.24 16.80 -16.92
C ASP A 557 15.84 17.33 -17.25
N PRO A 558 15.33 17.08 -18.46
CA PRO A 558 14.11 17.71 -18.95
C PRO A 558 12.88 17.22 -18.17
N PRO A 559 11.99 18.13 -17.76
CA PRO A 559 10.74 17.73 -17.13
C PRO A 559 9.85 16.99 -18.13
N LYS A 560 9.12 15.96 -17.67
CA LYS A 560 8.13 15.24 -18.48
C LYS A 560 7.01 16.19 -18.90
N GLN A 561 6.54 16.05 -20.13
CA GLN A 561 5.46 16.88 -20.67
C GLN A 561 4.17 16.77 -19.85
N SER A 562 3.89 15.61 -19.26
CA SER A 562 2.71 15.37 -18.43
C SER A 562 2.81 15.98 -17.02
N SER A 563 4.03 16.22 -16.50
CA SER A 563 4.24 16.66 -15.11
C SER A 563 3.52 17.95 -14.76
N ALA A 564 3.58 18.96 -15.64
CA ALA A 564 2.89 20.24 -15.40
C ALA A 564 1.35 20.10 -15.41
N ALA A 565 0.79 19.20 -16.21
CA ALA A 565 -0.65 18.93 -16.22
C ALA A 565 -1.06 18.18 -14.94
N ALA A 566 -0.29 17.17 -14.54
CA ALA A 566 -0.53 16.39 -13.34
C ALA A 566 -0.46 17.23 -12.05
N VAL A 567 0.55 18.09 -11.90
CA VAL A 567 0.67 19.00 -10.76
C VAL A 567 -0.53 19.94 -10.67
N ARG A 568 -1.02 20.46 -11.80
CA ARG A 568 -2.23 21.30 -11.81
C ARG A 568 -3.48 20.52 -11.42
N ALA A 569 -3.65 19.28 -11.92
CA ALA A 569 -4.77 18.40 -11.58
C ALA A 569 -4.76 18.04 -10.09
N LEU A 570 -3.61 17.63 -9.56
CA LEU A 570 -3.42 17.35 -8.13
C LEU A 570 -3.76 18.56 -7.26
N THR A 571 -3.30 19.75 -7.64
CA THR A 571 -3.61 21.00 -6.93
C THR A 571 -5.10 21.33 -6.98
N ALA A 572 -5.76 21.13 -8.13
CA ALA A 572 -7.21 21.30 -8.26
C ALA A 572 -7.99 20.34 -7.33
N HIS A 573 -7.46 19.15 -7.10
CA HIS A 573 -7.99 18.17 -6.16
C HIS A 573 -7.53 18.38 -4.71
N GLY A 574 -6.85 19.50 -4.40
CA GLY A 574 -6.42 19.84 -3.05
C GLY A 574 -5.25 19.01 -2.54
N VAL A 575 -4.40 18.50 -3.43
CA VAL A 575 -3.15 17.83 -3.11
C VAL A 575 -1.99 18.77 -3.35
N SER A 576 -1.22 19.06 -2.30
CA SER A 576 -0.01 19.87 -2.38
C SER A 576 1.18 18.99 -2.74
N THR A 577 1.90 19.33 -3.82
CA THR A 577 3.09 18.58 -4.23
C THR A 577 4.34 19.20 -3.59
N LYS A 578 5.17 18.35 -2.96
CA LYS A 578 6.47 18.70 -2.38
C LYS A 578 7.57 17.84 -2.98
N VAL A 579 8.67 18.47 -3.37
CA VAL A 579 9.81 17.79 -4.02
C VAL A 579 10.94 17.60 -3.02
N LEU A 580 11.36 16.35 -2.83
CA LEU A 580 12.42 15.94 -1.90
C LEU A 580 13.54 15.27 -2.70
N THR A 581 14.62 15.99 -2.98
CA THR A 581 15.66 15.51 -3.88
C THR A 581 17.07 15.59 -3.30
N GLY A 582 17.96 14.73 -3.78
CA GLY A 582 19.40 14.81 -3.52
C GLY A 582 20.12 15.89 -4.35
N ASP A 583 19.45 16.46 -5.38
CA ASP A 583 20.03 17.46 -6.27
C ASP A 583 20.21 18.83 -5.61
N SER A 584 20.94 19.72 -6.33
CA SER A 584 21.16 21.08 -5.86
C SER A 584 19.86 21.90 -5.83
N ALA A 585 19.79 22.85 -4.89
CA ALA A 585 18.63 23.72 -4.71
C ALA A 585 18.27 24.52 -5.99
N ARG A 586 19.25 24.94 -6.77
CA ARG A 586 19.06 25.73 -7.98
C ARG A 586 18.41 24.92 -9.10
N VAL A 587 18.95 23.71 -9.38
CA VAL A 587 18.37 22.80 -10.39
C VAL A 587 16.95 22.37 -10.00
N ALA A 588 16.74 21.99 -8.75
CA ALA A 588 15.41 21.62 -8.27
C ALA A 588 14.40 22.78 -8.40
N ALA A 589 14.80 23.99 -8.05
CA ALA A 589 13.93 25.17 -8.19
C ALA A 589 13.61 25.50 -9.65
N HIS A 590 14.56 25.33 -10.57
CA HIS A 590 14.32 25.54 -12.00
C HIS A 590 13.27 24.56 -12.54
N VAL A 591 13.44 23.28 -12.34
CA VAL A 591 12.49 22.23 -12.77
C VAL A 591 11.12 22.46 -12.15
N CYS A 592 11.05 22.75 -10.84
CA CYS A 592 9.78 22.99 -10.15
C CYS A 592 9.01 24.18 -10.70
N ARG A 593 9.70 25.31 -11.00
CA ARG A 593 9.06 26.47 -11.66
C ARG A 593 8.51 26.11 -13.04
N ALA A 594 9.24 25.33 -13.83
CA ALA A 594 8.81 24.91 -15.16
C ALA A 594 7.51 24.09 -15.13
N ILE A 595 7.28 23.30 -14.09
CA ILE A 595 6.08 22.45 -13.93
C ILE A 595 5.00 23.09 -13.06
N GLY A 596 5.22 24.30 -12.51
CA GLY A 596 4.23 25.05 -11.74
C GLY A 596 4.21 24.77 -10.24
N ILE A 597 5.28 24.18 -9.68
CA ILE A 597 5.44 24.05 -8.22
C ILE A 597 6.09 25.33 -7.68
N PRO A 598 5.55 25.93 -6.58
CA PRO A 598 6.13 27.12 -5.97
C PRO A 598 7.59 26.90 -5.53
N ALA A 599 8.49 27.78 -5.93
CA ALA A 599 9.91 27.71 -5.59
C ALA A 599 10.40 28.92 -4.77
N ASP A 600 9.49 29.53 -4.03
CA ASP A 600 9.78 30.74 -3.22
C ASP A 600 10.63 30.42 -2.00
N ARG A 601 10.48 29.21 -1.44
CA ARG A 601 11.28 28.71 -0.32
C ARG A 601 11.80 27.32 -0.63
N VAL A 602 13.12 27.19 -0.64
CA VAL A 602 13.85 25.92 -0.77
C VAL A 602 14.59 25.68 0.53
N LEU A 603 14.48 24.47 1.09
CA LEU A 603 15.24 24.03 2.25
C LEU A 603 16.32 23.06 1.81
N THR A 604 17.51 23.21 2.35
CA THR A 604 18.65 22.31 2.11
C THR A 604 18.75 21.23 3.20
N GLY A 605 19.43 20.12 2.90
CA GLY A 605 19.68 19.05 3.87
C GLY A 605 20.38 19.56 5.13
N THR A 606 21.34 20.48 5.00
CA THR A 606 22.04 21.11 6.15
C THR A 606 21.05 21.88 7.02
N GLU A 607 20.18 22.70 6.42
CA GLU A 607 19.17 23.45 7.19
C GLU A 607 18.19 22.50 7.89
N VAL A 608 17.77 21.43 7.21
CA VAL A 608 16.88 20.42 7.81
C VAL A 608 17.54 19.71 8.98
N GLU A 609 18.85 19.45 8.92
CA GLU A 609 19.61 18.82 10.02
C GLU A 609 19.73 19.74 11.24
N ASP A 610 20.01 21.02 11.01
CA ASP A 610 20.22 22.02 12.08
C ASP A 610 18.92 22.43 12.79
N MET A 611 17.73 22.22 12.15
CA MET A 611 16.45 22.58 12.72
C MET A 611 16.00 21.63 13.83
N THR A 612 15.43 22.18 14.91
CA THR A 612 14.64 21.39 15.87
C THR A 612 13.35 20.91 15.22
N ASP A 613 12.68 19.91 15.80
CA ASP A 613 11.41 19.40 15.26
C ASP A 613 10.30 20.45 15.24
N GLU A 614 10.28 21.40 16.21
CA GLU A 614 9.34 22.52 16.21
C GLU A 614 9.61 23.50 15.06
N GLN A 615 10.88 23.82 14.78
CA GLN A 615 11.27 24.69 13.68
C GLN A 615 10.97 24.03 12.34
N LEU A 616 11.29 22.73 12.20
CA LEU A 616 10.99 21.97 11.01
C LEU A 616 9.49 21.88 10.75
N SER A 617 8.67 21.75 11.80
CA SER A 617 7.20 21.72 11.70
C SER A 617 6.59 22.97 11.07
N VAL A 618 7.21 24.14 11.26
CA VAL A 618 6.79 25.37 10.58
C VAL A 618 7.37 25.41 9.17
N ALA A 619 8.64 25.09 9.01
CA ALA A 619 9.34 25.20 7.74
C ALA A 619 8.77 24.28 6.65
N VAL A 620 8.36 23.04 6.99
CA VAL A 620 7.78 22.09 6.04
C VAL A 620 6.41 22.50 5.50
N GLN A 621 5.70 23.37 6.20
CA GLN A 621 4.42 23.90 5.70
C GLN A 621 4.63 24.96 4.61
N GLU A 622 5.67 25.77 4.75
CA GLU A 622 5.97 26.87 3.83
C GLU A 622 6.77 26.44 2.61
N ALA A 623 7.70 25.47 2.78
CA ALA A 623 8.56 25.02 1.70
C ALA A 623 7.87 23.96 0.82
N SER A 624 8.05 24.07 -0.48
CA SER A 624 7.63 23.07 -1.46
C SER A 624 8.82 22.24 -2.00
N ILE A 625 10.06 22.70 -1.79
CA ILE A 625 11.26 22.08 -2.34
C ILE A 625 12.26 21.84 -1.20
N PHE A 626 12.80 20.62 -1.16
CA PHE A 626 13.82 20.18 -0.21
C PHE A 626 14.97 19.57 -1.02
N ALA A 627 16.14 20.18 -0.98
CA ALA A 627 17.26 19.87 -1.84
C ALA A 627 18.48 19.36 -1.07
N LYS A 628 19.36 18.61 -1.71
CA LYS A 628 20.54 17.99 -1.09
C LYS A 628 20.19 17.13 0.14
N LEU A 629 19.06 16.44 0.12
CA LEU A 629 18.61 15.60 1.24
C LEU A 629 19.27 14.22 1.22
N SER A 630 19.67 13.74 2.39
CA SER A 630 19.94 12.33 2.63
C SER A 630 18.66 11.52 2.78
N PRO A 631 18.69 10.18 2.64
CA PRO A 631 17.52 9.31 2.84
C PRO A 631 16.86 9.50 4.22
N ALA A 632 17.65 9.64 5.27
CA ALA A 632 17.16 9.88 6.64
C ALA A 632 16.43 11.22 6.78
N GLN A 633 16.95 12.27 6.11
CA GLN A 633 16.32 13.59 6.11
C GLN A 633 15.02 13.60 5.30
N LYS A 634 14.95 12.86 4.16
CA LYS A 634 13.69 12.65 3.43
C LYS A 634 12.62 12.03 4.36
N ALA A 635 12.96 10.96 5.06
CA ALA A 635 12.08 10.30 6.02
C ALA A 635 11.66 11.23 7.18
N ARG A 636 12.57 12.09 7.68
CA ARG A 636 12.29 13.08 8.73
C ARG A 636 11.26 14.11 8.27
N VAL A 637 11.39 14.65 7.06
CA VAL A 637 10.42 15.59 6.47
C VAL A 637 9.04 14.96 6.36
N VAL A 638 8.94 13.74 5.82
CA VAL A 638 7.68 13.00 5.70
C VAL A 638 7.04 12.76 7.07
N ARG A 639 7.81 12.30 8.04
CA ARG A 639 7.34 12.07 9.42
C ARG A 639 6.81 13.36 10.05
N THR A 640 7.49 14.49 9.83
CA THR A 640 7.07 15.79 10.37
C THR A 640 5.73 16.23 9.77
N LEU A 641 5.54 16.10 8.46
CA LEU A 641 4.27 16.40 7.79
C LEU A 641 3.12 15.53 8.34
N ARG A 642 3.34 14.24 8.55
CA ARG A 642 2.35 13.34 9.18
C ARG A 642 2.01 13.73 10.61
N ASN A 643 3.01 14.10 11.42
CA ASN A 643 2.81 14.55 12.80
C ASN A 643 1.99 15.84 12.87
N LEU A 644 2.05 16.69 11.85
CA LEU A 644 1.18 17.86 11.69
C LEU A 644 -0.25 17.49 11.31
N GLY A 645 -0.51 16.23 11.03
CA GLY A 645 -1.83 15.73 10.69
C GLY A 645 -2.09 15.67 9.18
N HIS A 646 -1.11 15.82 8.32
CA HIS A 646 -1.26 15.59 6.88
C HIS A 646 -1.36 14.11 6.54
N ALA A 647 -2.10 13.75 5.48
CA ALA A 647 -2.03 12.43 4.84
C ALA A 647 -1.01 12.51 3.71
N VAL A 648 0.14 11.90 3.95
CA VAL A 648 1.29 12.04 3.06
C VAL A 648 1.44 10.79 2.19
N ALA A 649 1.41 10.98 0.87
CA ALA A 649 1.93 10.00 -0.07
C ALA A 649 3.40 10.31 -0.38
N TYR A 650 4.21 9.29 -0.57
CA TYR A 650 5.58 9.43 -1.06
C TYR A 650 5.78 8.58 -2.31
N MET A 651 6.22 9.22 -3.40
CA MET A 651 6.54 8.55 -4.65
C MET A 651 8.05 8.62 -4.93
N GLY A 652 8.65 7.45 -5.19
CA GLY A 652 10.06 7.33 -5.55
C GLY A 652 10.38 5.96 -6.15
N ASP A 653 11.58 5.82 -6.73
CA ASP A 653 12.02 4.63 -7.45
C ASP A 653 13.42 4.15 -7.05
N GLY A 654 14.12 4.91 -6.22
CA GLY A 654 15.48 4.62 -5.78
C GLY A 654 15.59 4.04 -4.38
N VAL A 655 16.78 3.50 -4.05
CA VAL A 655 17.15 3.03 -2.70
C VAL A 655 16.94 4.14 -1.66
N ASN A 656 17.24 5.38 -2.04
CA ASN A 656 17.19 6.57 -1.18
C ASN A 656 15.77 6.94 -0.73
N ASP A 657 14.74 6.41 -1.40
CA ASP A 657 13.33 6.75 -1.19
C ASP A 657 12.62 5.77 -0.25
N ALA A 658 13.14 4.55 -0.13
CA ALA A 658 12.51 3.46 0.63
C ALA A 658 12.20 3.83 2.08
N ALA A 659 13.10 4.57 2.75
CA ALA A 659 12.90 5.02 4.13
C ALA A 659 11.74 6.04 4.23
N ALA A 660 11.64 6.96 3.29
CA ALA A 660 10.58 7.97 3.23
C ALA A 660 9.23 7.34 2.86
N MET A 661 9.20 6.36 1.95
CA MET A 661 8.00 5.57 1.63
C MET A 661 7.44 4.85 2.85
N ARG A 662 8.29 4.18 3.63
CA ARG A 662 7.86 3.48 4.87
C ARG A 662 7.34 4.43 5.94
N GLU A 663 7.79 5.66 5.96
CA GLU A 663 7.29 6.70 6.88
C GLU A 663 6.03 7.39 6.37
N SER A 664 5.68 7.30 5.08
CA SER A 664 4.46 7.88 4.53
C SER A 664 3.19 7.10 4.93
N ASP A 665 2.01 7.66 4.67
CA ASP A 665 0.74 6.94 4.82
C ASP A 665 0.49 6.02 3.62
N CYS A 666 0.99 6.41 2.45
CA CYS A 666 0.93 5.64 1.22
C CYS A 666 2.26 5.74 0.47
N GLY A 667 3.05 4.67 0.49
CA GLY A 667 4.26 4.54 -0.32
C GLY A 667 3.91 4.13 -1.75
N ILE A 668 4.46 4.85 -2.73
CA ILE A 668 4.18 4.65 -4.16
C ILE A 668 5.49 4.45 -4.90
N SER A 669 5.57 3.41 -5.70
CA SER A 669 6.70 3.16 -6.57
C SER A 669 6.25 2.87 -7.99
N VAL A 670 7.19 2.61 -8.87
CA VAL A 670 6.94 2.24 -10.27
C VAL A 670 7.47 0.84 -10.53
N ASP A 671 6.97 0.19 -11.58
CA ASP A 671 7.38 -1.17 -11.93
C ASP A 671 8.89 -1.27 -12.27
N SER A 672 9.43 -0.24 -12.90
CA SER A 672 10.87 -0.13 -13.24
C SER A 672 11.77 0.30 -12.08
N ALA A 673 11.25 0.44 -10.87
CA ALA A 673 12.02 0.83 -9.69
C ALA A 673 12.91 -0.31 -9.18
N VAL A 674 13.93 0.05 -8.41
CA VAL A 674 14.75 -0.94 -7.69
C VAL A 674 13.91 -1.72 -6.68
N ASP A 675 14.30 -2.97 -6.41
CA ASP A 675 13.54 -3.90 -5.56
C ASP A 675 13.19 -3.34 -4.19
N VAL A 676 14.14 -2.66 -3.57
CA VAL A 676 13.94 -2.02 -2.25
C VAL A 676 12.83 -0.99 -2.28
N ALA A 677 12.72 -0.20 -3.34
CA ALA A 677 11.67 0.78 -3.51
C ALA A 677 10.32 0.08 -3.78
N ARG A 678 10.30 -0.94 -4.67
CA ARG A 678 9.11 -1.75 -4.92
C ARG A 678 8.61 -2.46 -3.67
N GLU A 679 9.52 -2.99 -2.83
CA GLU A 679 9.16 -3.67 -1.58
C GLU A 679 8.62 -2.68 -0.53
N ALA A 680 9.18 -1.49 -0.43
CA ALA A 680 8.73 -0.44 0.49
C ALA A 680 7.38 0.17 0.12
N ALA A 681 6.95 0.04 -1.14
CA ALA A 681 5.73 0.64 -1.66
C ALA A 681 4.48 -0.16 -1.31
N ASP A 682 3.38 0.55 -1.07
CA ASP A 682 2.02 0.02 -0.91
C ASP A 682 1.30 -0.09 -2.27
N ILE A 683 1.70 0.75 -3.22
CA ILE A 683 1.12 0.87 -4.56
C ILE A 683 2.24 0.93 -5.58
N ILE A 684 2.07 0.24 -6.70
CA ILE A 684 3.00 0.25 -7.84
C ILE A 684 2.28 0.77 -9.07
N LEU A 685 2.86 1.78 -9.72
CA LEU A 685 2.40 2.28 -11.00
C LEU A 685 3.11 1.52 -12.12
N LEU A 686 2.36 0.96 -13.06
CA LEU A 686 2.90 0.28 -14.24
C LEU A 686 3.44 1.27 -15.29
N GLU A 687 3.05 2.53 -15.18
CA GLU A 687 3.58 3.63 -15.97
C GLU A 687 4.12 4.71 -15.04
N LYS A 688 5.30 5.19 -15.32
CA LYS A 688 5.99 6.22 -14.55
C LYS A 688 5.43 7.61 -14.93
N ASP A 689 4.14 7.84 -14.64
CA ASP A 689 3.42 9.07 -14.92
C ASP A 689 2.55 9.52 -13.73
N LEU A 690 2.69 10.79 -13.34
CA LEU A 690 1.90 11.40 -12.28
C LEU A 690 0.41 11.54 -12.61
N MET A 691 0.00 11.50 -13.89
CA MET A 691 -1.41 11.48 -14.26
C MET A 691 -2.07 10.17 -13.86
N VAL A 692 -1.35 9.05 -13.95
CA VAL A 692 -1.82 7.74 -13.46
C VAL A 692 -2.05 7.79 -11.95
N LEU A 693 -1.18 8.46 -11.22
CA LEU A 693 -1.34 8.66 -9.78
C LEU A 693 -2.55 9.55 -9.45
N GLU A 694 -2.77 10.59 -10.21
CA GLU A 694 -3.92 11.50 -10.03
C GLU A 694 -5.25 10.74 -10.21
N HIS A 695 -5.39 9.93 -11.28
CA HIS A 695 -6.54 9.04 -11.45
C HIS A 695 -6.66 8.02 -10.31
N GLY A 696 -5.53 7.52 -9.81
CA GLY A 696 -5.49 6.66 -8.64
C GLY A 696 -6.07 7.31 -7.38
N ILE A 697 -5.75 8.58 -7.14
CA ILE A 697 -6.29 9.37 -6.02
C ILE A 697 -7.80 9.56 -6.18
N GLU A 698 -8.29 9.88 -7.38
CA GLU A 698 -9.74 9.96 -7.65
C GLU A 698 -10.45 8.64 -7.37
N CYS A 699 -9.91 7.53 -7.85
CA CYS A 699 -10.45 6.19 -7.62
C CYS A 699 -10.47 5.85 -6.12
N GLY A 700 -9.39 6.15 -5.38
CA GLY A 700 -9.32 6.02 -3.93
C GLY A 700 -10.41 6.82 -3.21
N ARG A 701 -10.63 8.07 -3.61
CA ARG A 701 -11.70 8.93 -3.06
C ARG A 701 -13.09 8.40 -3.36
N ARG A 702 -13.32 7.90 -4.56
CA ARG A 702 -14.59 7.26 -4.96
C ARG A 702 -14.87 6.03 -4.12
N THR A 703 -13.87 5.19 -3.92
CA THR A 703 -13.93 4.00 -3.06
C THR A 703 -14.25 4.38 -1.61
N TYR A 704 -13.56 5.38 -1.06
CA TYR A 704 -13.81 5.91 0.28
C TYR A 704 -15.22 6.48 0.43
N ALA A 705 -15.69 7.26 -0.55
CA ALA A 705 -17.03 7.84 -0.53
C ALA A 705 -18.11 6.76 -0.45
N ASN A 706 -17.98 5.66 -1.20
CA ASN A 706 -18.93 4.56 -1.15
C ASN A 706 -18.88 3.81 0.19
N MET A 707 -17.72 3.64 0.79
CA MET A 707 -17.61 3.08 2.14
C MET A 707 -18.30 3.95 3.19
N ILE A 708 -18.05 5.26 3.20
CA ILE A 708 -18.62 6.18 4.20
C ILE A 708 -20.14 6.35 4.02
N LYS A 709 -20.66 6.29 2.76
CA LYS A 709 -22.09 6.22 2.51
C LYS A 709 -22.71 5.07 3.30
N TYR A 710 -22.21 3.86 3.10
CA TYR A 710 -22.75 2.69 3.79
C TYR A 710 -22.70 2.82 5.31
N VAL A 711 -21.55 3.26 5.85
CA VAL A 711 -21.37 3.44 7.29
C VAL A 711 -22.41 4.40 7.87
N LYS A 712 -22.54 5.59 7.27
CA LYS A 712 -23.48 6.62 7.75
C LYS A 712 -24.93 6.17 7.62
N MET A 713 -25.31 5.52 6.52
CA MET A 713 -26.63 4.98 6.27
C MET A 713 -27.02 3.93 7.30
N THR A 714 -26.16 2.91 7.48
CA THR A 714 -26.43 1.79 8.38
C THR A 714 -26.49 2.25 9.84
N VAL A 715 -25.55 3.09 10.26
CA VAL A 715 -25.52 3.62 11.64
C VAL A 715 -26.77 4.48 11.92
N SER A 716 -27.20 5.29 10.95
CA SER A 716 -28.39 6.13 11.09
C SER A 716 -29.68 5.30 11.12
N SER A 717 -29.82 4.32 10.22
CA SER A 717 -30.97 3.42 10.16
C SER A 717 -31.10 2.59 11.46
N ASN A 718 -30.02 1.98 11.89
CA ASN A 718 -30.01 1.19 13.13
C ASN A 718 -30.38 2.04 14.36
N PHE A 719 -29.87 3.26 14.44
CA PHE A 719 -30.23 4.19 15.54
C PHE A 719 -31.72 4.55 15.53
N GLY A 720 -32.29 4.81 14.32
CA GLY A 720 -33.72 5.05 14.15
C GLY A 720 -34.56 3.85 14.58
N ASN A 721 -34.23 2.65 14.11
CA ASN A 721 -34.94 1.42 14.47
C ASN A 721 -35.00 1.18 15.98
N ILE A 722 -33.89 1.39 16.72
CA ILE A 722 -33.90 1.27 18.20
C ILE A 722 -34.94 2.21 18.81
N PHE A 723 -34.91 3.47 18.37
CA PHE A 723 -35.80 4.47 18.95
C PHE A 723 -37.28 4.16 18.70
N SER A 724 -37.59 3.69 17.50
CA SER A 724 -38.92 3.24 17.11
C SER A 724 -39.38 2.04 17.95
N VAL A 725 -38.52 1.04 18.11
CA VAL A 725 -38.79 -0.15 18.92
C VAL A 725 -39.00 0.21 20.38
N LEU A 726 -38.21 1.13 20.95
CA LEU A 726 -38.36 1.59 22.33
C LEU A 726 -39.70 2.27 22.55
N VAL A 727 -40.13 3.16 21.65
CA VAL A 727 -41.42 3.81 21.71
C VAL A 727 -42.56 2.81 21.56
N ALA A 728 -42.45 1.87 20.61
CA ALA A 728 -43.44 0.80 20.46
C ALA A 728 -43.56 -0.10 21.69
N ALA A 729 -42.43 -0.45 22.34
CA ALA A 729 -42.42 -1.25 23.55
C ALA A 729 -43.15 -0.57 24.72
N LEU A 730 -43.10 0.78 24.78
CA LEU A 730 -43.79 1.57 25.79
C LEU A 730 -45.31 1.67 25.59
N PHE A 731 -45.74 1.89 24.34
CA PHE A 731 -47.13 2.28 24.08
C PHE A 731 -48.03 1.19 23.50
N LEU A 732 -47.47 0.18 22.81
CA LEU A 732 -48.26 -0.89 22.24
C LEU A 732 -48.48 -2.03 23.22
N PRO A 733 -49.69 -2.65 23.26
CA PRO A 733 -50.01 -3.77 24.14
C PRO A 733 -49.42 -5.11 23.66
N PHE A 734 -48.81 -5.16 22.51
CA PHE A 734 -48.15 -6.33 21.88
C PHE A 734 -46.79 -5.97 21.31
N LEU A 735 -46.00 -6.96 20.87
CA LEU A 735 -44.72 -6.76 20.21
C LEU A 735 -44.94 -6.20 18.81
N PRO A 736 -44.26 -5.09 18.41
CA PRO A 736 -44.46 -4.42 17.13
C PRO A 736 -43.99 -5.29 15.95
N MET A 737 -43.03 -6.15 16.14
CA MET A 737 -42.59 -7.25 15.25
C MET A 737 -42.13 -8.43 16.11
N THR A 738 -42.15 -9.62 15.55
CA THR A 738 -41.50 -10.79 16.14
C THR A 738 -40.00 -10.75 15.90
N ALA A 739 -39.25 -11.53 16.65
CA ALA A 739 -37.81 -11.67 16.49
C ALA A 739 -37.42 -12.03 15.05
N VAL A 740 -38.14 -12.99 14.46
CA VAL A 740 -37.86 -13.48 13.11
C VAL A 740 -38.19 -12.45 12.04
N GLN A 741 -39.28 -11.72 12.17
CA GLN A 741 -39.67 -10.65 11.25
C GLN A 741 -38.62 -9.53 11.22
N LEU A 742 -38.12 -9.11 12.38
CA LEU A 742 -37.06 -8.09 12.46
C LEU A 742 -35.75 -8.55 11.84
N LEU A 743 -35.36 -9.79 12.09
CA LEU A 743 -34.16 -10.37 11.47
C LEU A 743 -34.29 -10.49 9.97
N LEU A 744 -35.47 -10.89 9.44
CA LEU A 744 -35.72 -10.97 8.01
C LEU A 744 -35.69 -9.59 7.34
N LEU A 745 -36.24 -8.57 8.01
CA LEU A 745 -36.19 -7.18 7.53
C LEU A 745 -34.72 -6.72 7.35
N ASN A 746 -33.88 -6.97 8.36
CA ASN A 746 -32.48 -6.62 8.33
C ASN A 746 -31.73 -7.40 7.23
N LEU A 747 -32.00 -8.69 7.05
CA LEU A 747 -31.38 -9.50 6.00
C LEU A 747 -31.70 -8.95 4.59
N ILE A 748 -32.97 -8.59 4.32
CA ILE A 748 -33.37 -8.01 3.02
C ILE A 748 -32.69 -6.66 2.80
N TYR A 749 -32.63 -5.83 3.83
CA TYR A 749 -31.93 -4.55 3.79
C TYR A 749 -30.43 -4.70 3.51
N ASP A 750 -29.77 -5.60 4.23
CA ASP A 750 -28.34 -5.86 4.07
C ASP A 750 -28.01 -6.38 2.66
N LEU A 751 -28.84 -7.27 2.10
CA LEU A 751 -28.72 -7.70 0.71
C LEU A 751 -28.82 -6.52 -0.27
N THR A 752 -29.73 -5.57 -0.02
CA THR A 752 -29.87 -4.35 -0.82
C THR A 752 -28.60 -3.51 -0.76
N CYS A 753 -27.98 -3.40 0.41
CA CYS A 753 -26.76 -2.62 0.62
C CYS A 753 -25.53 -3.23 -0.06
N THR A 754 -25.53 -4.50 -0.43
CA THR A 754 -24.40 -5.13 -1.13
C THR A 754 -24.04 -4.46 -2.47
N ALA A 755 -24.96 -3.68 -3.06
CA ALA A 755 -24.74 -2.91 -4.29
C ALA A 755 -24.04 -1.55 -4.08
N VAL A 756 -23.89 -1.08 -2.84
CA VAL A 756 -23.29 0.24 -2.54
C VAL A 756 -21.86 0.41 -3.10
N PRO A 757 -20.98 -0.62 -3.12
CA PRO A 757 -19.65 -0.50 -3.73
C PRO A 757 -19.66 -0.06 -5.20
N TRP A 758 -20.72 -0.34 -5.93
CA TRP A 758 -20.91 0.03 -7.35
C TRP A 758 -21.68 1.33 -7.53
N ASP A 759 -22.05 2.05 -6.45
CA ASP A 759 -22.81 3.28 -6.58
C ASP A 759 -21.98 4.43 -7.16
N ASN A 760 -22.67 5.32 -7.89
CA ASN A 760 -22.06 6.52 -8.46
C ASN A 760 -21.71 7.52 -7.36
N VAL A 761 -20.58 8.20 -7.52
CA VAL A 761 -20.10 9.24 -6.61
C VAL A 761 -20.12 10.58 -7.34
N ASP A 762 -20.62 11.62 -6.67
CA ASP A 762 -20.66 12.97 -7.22
C ASP A 762 -19.25 13.58 -7.25
N GLU A 763 -18.95 14.40 -8.27
CA GLU A 763 -17.65 15.04 -8.45
C GLU A 763 -17.22 15.88 -7.23
N GLU A 764 -18.17 16.55 -6.59
CA GLU A 764 -17.91 17.38 -5.41
C GLU A 764 -17.41 16.53 -4.21
N ALA A 765 -17.79 15.27 -4.14
CA ALA A 765 -17.36 14.34 -3.09
C ALA A 765 -15.92 13.88 -3.26
N ILE A 766 -15.40 13.90 -4.50
CA ILE A 766 -14.03 13.49 -4.83
C ILE A 766 -13.08 14.68 -5.02
N ALA A 767 -13.60 15.89 -5.12
CA ALA A 767 -12.82 17.10 -5.39
C ALA A 767 -11.81 17.46 -4.29
N ARG A 768 -12.01 17.00 -3.06
CA ARG A 768 -11.14 17.31 -1.92
C ARG A 768 -10.81 16.06 -1.12
N PRO A 769 -9.63 15.99 -0.49
CA PRO A 769 -9.25 14.90 0.38
C PRO A 769 -10.20 14.84 1.60
N ARG A 770 -10.63 13.62 1.94
CA ARG A 770 -11.48 13.37 3.11
C ARG A 770 -10.87 12.27 3.97
N ARG A 771 -10.94 12.48 5.29
CA ARG A 771 -10.45 11.55 6.29
C ARG A 771 -11.58 11.00 7.12
N TRP A 772 -11.33 9.87 7.78
CA TRP A 772 -12.28 9.31 8.71
C TRP A 772 -12.51 10.25 9.90
N ASP A 773 -13.75 10.71 10.06
CA ASP A 773 -14.18 11.49 11.22
C ASP A 773 -15.36 10.80 11.94
N THR A 774 -15.06 10.13 13.04
CA THR A 774 -16.09 9.52 13.91
C THR A 774 -17.08 10.55 14.44
N GLY A 775 -16.66 11.81 14.62
CA GLY A 775 -17.53 12.92 15.02
C GLY A 775 -18.58 13.23 13.96
N SER A 776 -18.20 13.18 12.66
CA SER A 776 -19.12 13.33 11.54
C SER A 776 -20.17 12.20 11.52
N VAL A 777 -19.73 10.94 11.68
CA VAL A 777 -20.64 9.79 11.74
C VAL A 777 -21.65 9.96 12.89
N ARG A 778 -21.19 10.37 14.08
CA ARG A 778 -22.07 10.60 15.24
C ARG A 778 -23.05 11.75 15.00
N ARG A 779 -22.59 12.89 14.45
CA ARG A 779 -23.48 14.03 14.11
C ARG A 779 -24.55 13.62 13.11
N PHE A 780 -24.16 12.84 12.10
CA PHE A 780 -25.06 12.31 11.09
C PHE A 780 -26.11 11.36 11.70
N MET A 781 -25.68 10.39 12.51
CA MET A 781 -26.55 9.45 13.22
C MET A 781 -27.62 10.17 14.05
N VAL A 782 -27.23 11.18 14.84
CA VAL A 782 -28.16 11.92 15.69
C VAL A 782 -29.11 12.80 14.89
N ALA A 783 -28.66 13.31 13.72
CA ALA A 783 -29.51 14.17 12.88
C ALA A 783 -30.53 13.38 12.06
N PHE A 784 -30.14 12.25 11.47
CA PHE A 784 -30.99 11.51 10.54
C PHE A 784 -31.69 10.29 11.15
N GLY A 785 -31.13 9.67 12.19
CA GLY A 785 -31.73 8.49 12.83
C GLY A 785 -33.13 8.78 13.40
N PRO A 786 -33.35 9.81 14.21
CA PRO A 786 -34.69 10.08 14.76
C PRO A 786 -35.75 10.45 13.72
N LEU A 787 -35.34 10.86 12.50
CA LEU A 787 -36.28 11.22 11.44
C LEU A 787 -37.09 10.02 10.95
N SER A 788 -36.47 8.86 10.77
CA SER A 788 -37.22 7.65 10.41
C SER A 788 -38.20 7.26 11.52
N SER A 789 -37.80 7.35 12.79
CA SER A 789 -38.62 7.02 13.94
C SER A 789 -39.88 7.85 14.05
N VAL A 790 -39.85 9.12 13.62
CA VAL A 790 -41.05 9.94 13.56
C VAL A 790 -42.11 9.32 12.63
N PHE A 791 -41.64 8.83 11.45
CA PHE A 791 -42.55 8.17 10.50
C PHE A 791 -43.02 6.79 10.96
N ASP A 792 -42.14 6.02 11.62
CA ASP A 792 -42.53 4.76 12.26
C ASP A 792 -43.64 5.01 13.30
N ILE A 793 -43.48 6.02 14.17
CA ILE A 793 -44.50 6.36 15.19
C ILE A 793 -45.83 6.81 14.54
N LEU A 794 -45.78 7.60 13.48
CA LEU A 794 -46.98 7.99 12.74
C LEU A 794 -47.63 6.76 12.06
N THR A 795 -46.82 5.84 11.52
CA THR A 795 -47.31 4.56 10.99
C THR A 795 -47.92 3.71 12.08
N PHE A 796 -47.32 3.61 13.29
CA PHE A 796 -47.92 2.92 14.43
C PHE A 796 -49.30 3.50 14.77
N ALA A 797 -49.43 4.81 14.84
CA ALA A 797 -50.71 5.46 15.10
C ALA A 797 -51.72 5.18 13.98
N GLY A 798 -51.30 5.29 12.71
CA GLY A 798 -52.14 5.00 11.56
C GLY A 798 -52.63 3.54 11.52
N LEU A 799 -51.75 2.60 11.80
CA LEU A 799 -52.09 1.18 11.90
C LEU A 799 -52.99 0.91 13.09
N PHE A 800 -52.64 1.37 14.30
CA PHE A 800 -53.33 1.03 15.55
C PHE A 800 -54.74 1.63 15.59
N PHE A 801 -54.94 2.87 15.16
CA PHE A 801 -56.21 3.56 15.30
C PHE A 801 -57.11 3.48 14.06
N PHE A 802 -56.56 3.20 12.84
CA PHE A 802 -57.38 3.23 11.63
C PHE A 802 -57.35 1.90 10.86
N VAL A 803 -56.17 1.36 10.52
CA VAL A 803 -56.09 0.21 9.61
C VAL A 803 -56.48 -1.10 10.30
N CYS A 804 -55.88 -1.39 11.43
CA CYS A 804 -56.09 -2.66 12.14
C CYS A 804 -57.51 -2.78 12.68
N PRO A 805 -58.16 -1.72 13.26
CA PRO A 805 -59.56 -1.80 13.66
C PRO A 805 -60.50 -2.03 12.47
N ALA A 806 -60.22 -1.51 11.27
CA ALA A 806 -61.02 -1.75 10.08
C ALA A 806 -60.94 -3.20 9.58
N VAL A 807 -59.81 -3.88 9.82
CA VAL A 807 -59.61 -5.27 9.41
C VAL A 807 -60.17 -6.22 10.47
N ALA A 808 -59.86 -5.98 11.76
CA ALA A 808 -60.25 -6.83 12.89
C ALA A 808 -61.70 -6.63 13.35
N GLY A 809 -62.42 -5.61 12.83
CA GLY A 809 -63.82 -5.35 13.16
C GLY A 809 -64.02 -4.61 14.49
N GLY A 810 -63.01 -4.05 15.11
CA GLY A 810 -63.13 -3.29 16.37
C GLY A 810 -61.80 -2.78 16.91
N ALA A 811 -61.86 -1.97 17.96
CA ALA A 811 -60.68 -1.49 18.67
C ALA A 811 -60.06 -2.60 19.52
N TRP A 812 -58.74 -2.53 19.73
CA TRP A 812 -57.98 -3.59 20.42
C TRP A 812 -58.64 -4.17 21.69
N GLY A 813 -59.11 -3.34 22.57
CA GLY A 813 -59.71 -3.76 23.84
C GLY A 813 -61.12 -4.39 23.73
N THR A 814 -61.72 -4.38 22.54
CA THR A 814 -63.08 -4.98 22.28
C THR A 814 -63.05 -6.27 21.52
N LEU A 815 -61.85 -6.73 21.11
CA LEU A 815 -61.64 -7.89 20.26
C LEU A 815 -61.47 -9.17 21.09
N ASP A 816 -61.97 -10.28 20.53
CA ASP A 816 -61.62 -11.63 21.01
C ASP A 816 -60.21 -12.03 20.60
N ALA A 817 -59.74 -13.19 21.02
CA ALA A 817 -58.38 -13.66 20.79
C ALA A 817 -58.08 -13.78 19.25
N ALA A 818 -59.04 -14.22 18.45
CA ALA A 818 -58.88 -14.31 17.00
C ALA A 818 -58.79 -12.93 16.32
N GLY A 819 -59.63 -11.98 16.75
CA GLY A 819 -59.56 -10.60 16.31
C GLY A 819 -58.25 -9.90 16.75
N GLN A 820 -57.75 -10.16 17.92
CA GLN A 820 -56.47 -9.66 18.42
C GLN A 820 -55.30 -10.23 17.59
N ALA A 821 -55.31 -11.54 17.26
CA ALA A 821 -54.30 -12.13 16.39
C ALA A 821 -54.29 -11.49 15.00
N LEU A 822 -55.46 -11.28 14.41
CA LEU A 822 -55.60 -10.61 13.12
C LEU A 822 -55.13 -9.14 13.16
N PHE A 823 -55.40 -8.43 14.28
CA PHE A 823 -54.95 -7.05 14.53
C PHE A 823 -53.44 -6.99 14.54
N VAL A 824 -52.79 -7.89 15.33
CA VAL A 824 -51.32 -7.94 15.49
C VAL A 824 -50.65 -8.28 14.14
N GLY A 825 -51.12 -9.33 13.47
CA GLY A 825 -50.55 -9.72 12.15
C GLY A 825 -50.68 -8.65 11.07
N THR A 826 -51.81 -7.90 11.05
CA THR A 826 -51.99 -6.74 10.17
C THR A 826 -51.04 -5.60 10.56
N PHE A 827 -50.85 -5.33 11.85
CA PHE A 827 -49.95 -4.29 12.35
C PHE A 827 -48.51 -4.60 11.98
N GLN A 828 -48.06 -5.80 12.24
CA GLN A 828 -46.71 -6.28 11.95
C GLN A 828 -46.40 -6.26 10.47
N ALA A 829 -47.31 -6.73 9.61
CA ALA A 829 -47.16 -6.67 8.17
C ALA A 829 -47.05 -5.23 7.67
N GLY A 830 -47.90 -4.34 8.19
CA GLY A 830 -47.88 -2.93 7.81
C GLY A 830 -46.60 -2.21 8.17
N TRP A 831 -46.08 -2.39 9.38
CA TRP A 831 -44.81 -1.76 9.77
C TRP A 831 -43.63 -2.40 9.07
N PHE A 832 -43.60 -3.70 8.82
CA PHE A 832 -42.56 -4.37 8.06
C PHE A 832 -42.39 -3.77 6.65
N ILE A 833 -43.49 -3.56 5.94
CA ILE A 833 -43.44 -2.96 4.59
C ILE A 833 -42.98 -1.49 4.67
N GLU A 834 -43.51 -0.70 5.57
CA GLU A 834 -43.17 0.72 5.74
C GLU A 834 -41.70 0.89 6.08
N SER A 835 -41.22 0.10 7.04
CA SER A 835 -39.83 0.13 7.44
C SER A 835 -38.87 -0.23 6.29
N MET A 836 -39.24 -1.21 5.44
CA MET A 836 -38.44 -1.54 4.26
C MET A 836 -38.39 -0.41 3.25
N TRP A 837 -39.51 0.31 3.04
CA TRP A 837 -39.56 1.48 2.17
C TRP A 837 -38.68 2.62 2.68
N THR A 838 -38.81 2.98 3.96
CA THR A 838 -38.05 4.09 4.57
C THR A 838 -36.56 3.79 4.62
N GLN A 839 -36.17 2.57 5.00
CA GLN A 839 -34.77 2.12 5.02
C GLN A 839 -34.14 2.09 3.61
N THR A 840 -34.87 1.63 2.57
CA THR A 840 -34.35 1.62 1.21
C THR A 840 -34.28 3.03 0.63
N LEU A 841 -35.30 3.86 0.87
CA LEU A 841 -35.33 5.23 0.37
C LEU A 841 -34.24 6.11 1.01
N VAL A 842 -33.93 5.92 2.29
CA VAL A 842 -32.86 6.71 2.92
C VAL A 842 -31.53 6.52 2.20
N VAL A 843 -31.23 5.30 1.70
CA VAL A 843 -30.04 5.03 0.89
C VAL A 843 -29.99 5.97 -0.33
N HIS A 844 -31.12 6.08 -1.06
CA HIS A 844 -31.20 6.94 -2.24
C HIS A 844 -31.19 8.43 -1.93
N LEU A 845 -31.74 8.83 -0.78
CA LEU A 845 -31.87 10.25 -0.38
C LEU A 845 -30.55 10.85 0.14
N ILE A 846 -29.77 10.07 0.90
CA ILE A 846 -28.59 10.59 1.58
C ILE A 846 -27.26 10.20 0.91
N ARG A 847 -27.29 9.44 -0.20
CA ARG A 847 -26.09 9.08 -0.97
C ARG A 847 -25.42 10.26 -1.68
N THR A 848 -26.12 11.38 -1.85
CA THR A 848 -25.70 12.55 -2.61
C THR A 848 -26.02 13.83 -1.87
N GLU A 849 -25.24 14.87 -2.05
CA GLU A 849 -25.55 16.22 -1.58
C GLU A 849 -26.56 16.93 -2.47
N LYS A 850 -26.67 16.52 -3.74
CA LYS A 850 -27.60 17.05 -4.73
C LYS A 850 -29.06 16.61 -4.47
N VAL A 851 -29.98 17.16 -5.26
CA VAL A 851 -31.37 16.70 -5.22
C VAL A 851 -31.46 15.25 -5.70
N PRO A 852 -31.96 14.34 -4.86
CA PRO A 852 -32.01 12.91 -5.22
C PRO A 852 -32.81 12.68 -6.49
N PHE A 853 -32.46 11.66 -7.25
CA PHE A 853 -33.07 11.22 -8.52
C PHE A 853 -32.96 12.19 -9.70
N VAL A 854 -32.80 13.49 -9.45
CA VAL A 854 -32.73 14.54 -10.50
C VAL A 854 -31.29 15.01 -10.69
N GLY A 855 -30.64 15.45 -9.62
CA GLY A 855 -29.26 15.98 -9.64
C GLY A 855 -28.17 14.92 -9.59
N SER A 856 -28.46 13.74 -9.06
CA SER A 856 -27.57 12.60 -9.00
C SER A 856 -28.36 11.31 -9.08
N ARG A 857 -27.92 10.38 -9.94
CA ARG A 857 -28.57 9.07 -10.16
C ARG A 857 -27.78 7.97 -9.49
N ALA A 858 -28.46 7.09 -8.77
CA ALA A 858 -27.86 5.89 -8.22
C ALA A 858 -27.47 4.92 -9.35
N ALA A 859 -26.48 4.10 -9.11
CA ALA A 859 -26.08 3.06 -10.05
C ALA A 859 -27.19 2.01 -10.23
N LEU A 860 -27.23 1.41 -11.42
CA LEU A 860 -28.26 0.43 -11.77
C LEU A 860 -28.34 -0.76 -10.77
N PRO A 861 -27.24 -1.36 -10.30
CA PRO A 861 -27.29 -2.44 -9.30
C PRO A 861 -28.00 -2.01 -8.02
N LEU A 862 -27.74 -0.80 -7.53
CA LEU A 862 -28.37 -0.28 -6.32
C LEU A 862 -29.87 -0.06 -6.50
N CYS A 863 -30.28 0.47 -7.66
CA CYS A 863 -31.69 0.64 -7.99
C CYS A 863 -32.42 -0.71 -8.10
N VAL A 864 -31.82 -1.69 -8.76
CA VAL A 864 -32.41 -3.02 -8.96
C VAL A 864 -32.57 -3.76 -7.64
N LEU A 865 -31.52 -3.85 -6.82
CA LEU A 865 -31.57 -4.55 -5.53
C LEU A 865 -32.50 -3.82 -4.54
N GLY A 866 -32.47 -2.49 -4.50
CA GLY A 866 -33.39 -1.71 -3.68
C GLY A 866 -34.85 -1.93 -4.05
N THR A 867 -35.18 -1.87 -5.34
CA THR A 867 -36.54 -2.13 -5.83
C THR A 867 -36.97 -3.57 -5.58
N ALA A 868 -36.06 -4.54 -5.76
CA ALA A 868 -36.36 -5.95 -5.50
C ALA A 868 -36.62 -6.19 -4.01
N GLY A 869 -35.85 -5.59 -3.10
CA GLY A 869 -36.07 -5.67 -1.64
C GLY A 869 -37.43 -5.12 -1.24
N ILE A 870 -37.80 -3.95 -1.76
CA ILE A 870 -39.16 -3.37 -1.56
C ILE A 870 -40.24 -4.30 -2.11
N ALA A 871 -40.07 -4.83 -3.32
CA ALA A 871 -41.04 -5.72 -3.94
C ALA A 871 -41.24 -7.01 -3.13
N VAL A 872 -40.13 -7.62 -2.65
CA VAL A 872 -40.19 -8.79 -1.76
C VAL A 872 -40.97 -8.48 -0.50
N ALA A 873 -40.66 -7.36 0.19
CA ALA A 873 -41.36 -6.95 1.40
C ALA A 873 -42.87 -6.71 1.16
N CYS A 874 -43.23 -6.11 0.04
CA CYS A 874 -44.66 -5.87 -0.31
C CYS A 874 -45.44 -7.15 -0.64
N VAL A 875 -44.77 -8.16 -1.25
CA VAL A 875 -45.41 -9.42 -1.65
C VAL A 875 -45.47 -10.42 -0.47
N LEU A 876 -44.50 -10.34 0.44
CA LEU A 876 -44.32 -11.30 1.52
C LEU A 876 -45.60 -11.55 2.36
N PRO A 877 -46.40 -10.56 2.83
CA PRO A 877 -47.60 -10.79 3.60
C PRO A 877 -48.71 -11.53 2.85
N PHE A 878 -48.66 -11.59 1.53
CA PHE A 878 -49.58 -12.29 0.67
C PHE A 878 -49.11 -13.69 0.25
N SER A 879 -47.95 -14.12 0.76
CA SER A 879 -47.34 -15.40 0.44
C SER A 879 -47.54 -16.45 1.54
N PRO A 880 -47.38 -17.74 1.25
CA PRO A 880 -47.38 -18.79 2.27
C PRO A 880 -46.26 -18.56 3.32
N ILE A 881 -45.12 -17.96 2.94
CA ILE A 881 -44.04 -17.62 3.87
C ILE A 881 -44.50 -16.50 4.83
N GLY A 882 -45.23 -15.51 4.32
CA GLY A 882 -45.82 -14.46 5.15
C GLY A 882 -46.80 -15.00 6.16
N ALA A 883 -47.64 -15.96 5.78
CA ALA A 883 -48.56 -16.63 6.69
C ALA A 883 -47.80 -17.43 7.78
N ALA A 884 -46.69 -18.08 7.47
CA ALA A 884 -45.83 -18.77 8.45
C ALA A 884 -45.06 -17.79 9.36
N LEU A 885 -45.04 -16.51 9.04
CA LEU A 885 -44.48 -15.42 9.83
C LEU A 885 -45.58 -14.62 10.58
N ASP A 886 -46.80 -15.13 10.65
CA ASP A 886 -47.99 -14.49 11.25
C ASP A 886 -48.41 -13.17 10.59
N PHE A 887 -47.97 -12.90 9.38
CA PHE A 887 -48.40 -11.71 8.62
C PHE A 887 -49.81 -11.91 8.08
N CYS A 888 -50.61 -10.87 8.17
CA CYS A 888 -51.95 -10.82 7.59
C CYS A 888 -51.99 -9.91 6.33
N ALA A 889 -52.91 -10.23 5.43
CA ALA A 889 -53.11 -9.44 4.22
C ALA A 889 -53.57 -8.01 4.57
N LEU A 890 -53.00 -7.03 3.90
CA LEU A 890 -53.25 -5.62 4.17
C LEU A 890 -54.41 -5.08 3.29
N PRO A 891 -55.30 -4.26 3.85
CA PRO A 891 -56.39 -3.66 3.11
C PRO A 891 -55.92 -2.56 2.15
N THR A 892 -56.73 -2.19 1.18
CA THR A 892 -56.41 -1.15 0.19
C THR A 892 -56.12 0.22 0.84
N MET A 893 -56.78 0.57 1.95
CA MET A 893 -56.53 1.82 2.68
C MET A 893 -55.10 1.94 3.22
N TYR A 894 -54.44 0.81 3.53
CA TYR A 894 -53.04 0.82 3.99
C TYR A 894 -52.12 1.40 2.93
N TRP A 895 -52.30 1.10 1.66
CA TRP A 895 -51.47 1.61 0.57
C TRP A 895 -51.53 3.13 0.43
N GLY A 896 -52.71 3.72 0.76
CA GLY A 896 -52.84 5.18 0.86
C GLY A 896 -52.08 5.78 2.04
N LEU A 897 -52.11 5.11 3.20
CA LEU A 897 -51.32 5.51 4.37
C LEU A 897 -49.80 5.40 4.06
N LEU A 898 -49.38 4.27 3.50
CA LEU A 898 -47.99 4.05 3.11
C LEU A 898 -47.51 5.14 2.15
N ALA A 899 -48.25 5.45 1.11
CA ALA A 899 -47.91 6.50 0.14
C ALA A 899 -47.74 7.87 0.83
N ALA A 900 -48.66 8.22 1.74
CA ALA A 900 -48.58 9.47 2.49
C ALA A 900 -47.31 9.51 3.40
N MET A 901 -46.97 8.40 4.09
CA MET A 901 -45.76 8.30 4.92
C MET A 901 -44.51 8.38 4.07
N VAL A 902 -44.39 7.66 2.97
CA VAL A 902 -43.25 7.67 2.04
C VAL A 902 -43.02 9.08 1.46
N ILE A 903 -44.06 9.76 0.98
CA ILE A 903 -43.95 11.12 0.44
C ILE A 903 -43.51 12.09 1.53
N GLY A 904 -44.15 12.02 2.69
CA GLY A 904 -43.78 12.83 3.86
C GLY A 904 -42.32 12.63 4.26
N TYR A 905 -41.88 11.38 4.33
CA TYR A 905 -40.50 10.99 4.66
C TYR A 905 -39.48 11.62 3.68
N VAL A 906 -39.72 11.46 2.36
CA VAL A 906 -38.86 12.06 1.33
C VAL A 906 -38.73 13.57 1.50
N VAL A 907 -39.85 14.26 1.71
CA VAL A 907 -39.86 15.73 1.89
C VAL A 907 -39.06 16.14 3.13
N VAL A 908 -39.31 15.48 4.27
CA VAL A 908 -38.67 15.83 5.55
C VAL A 908 -37.19 15.52 5.50
N VAL A 909 -36.78 14.38 4.95
CA VAL A 909 -35.34 14.02 4.82
C VAL A 909 -34.63 14.98 3.87
N CYS A 910 -35.22 15.39 2.76
CA CYS A 910 -34.64 16.39 1.86
C CYS A 910 -34.48 17.75 2.54
N PHE A 911 -35.44 18.17 3.35
CA PHE A 911 -35.35 19.41 4.14
C PHE A 911 -34.27 19.29 5.22
N ALA A 912 -34.25 18.20 5.98
CA ALA A 912 -33.24 17.94 6.99
C ALA A 912 -31.82 17.90 6.39
N LYS A 913 -31.65 17.28 5.21
CA LYS A 913 -30.40 17.26 4.45
C LYS A 913 -29.92 18.69 4.13
N THR A 914 -30.79 19.50 3.56
CA THR A 914 -30.46 20.91 3.24
C THR A 914 -30.08 21.69 4.49
N HIS A 915 -30.77 21.47 5.61
CA HIS A 915 -30.46 22.10 6.88
C HIS A 915 -29.14 21.62 7.47
N PHE A 916 -28.86 20.33 7.37
CA PHE A 916 -27.61 19.70 7.83
C PHE A 916 -26.41 20.25 7.06
N LEU A 917 -26.50 20.35 5.72
CA LEU A 917 -25.45 20.90 4.84
C LEU A 917 -25.16 22.38 5.12
N ARG A 918 -26.13 23.14 5.60
CA ARG A 918 -25.92 24.57 6.02
C ARG A 918 -25.09 24.70 7.30
N ARG A 919 -25.01 23.65 8.11
CA ARG A 919 -24.30 23.60 9.40
C ARG A 919 -23.03 22.81 9.39
N ASN A 920 -22.84 21.98 8.41
CA ASN A 920 -21.69 21.08 8.26
C ASN A 920 -21.20 21.18 6.82
N ASP A 921 -19.87 21.17 6.63
CA ASP A 921 -19.24 21.38 5.33
C ASP A 921 -19.53 20.26 4.32
N ALA A 922 -19.96 19.08 4.79
CA ALA A 922 -20.27 17.94 3.92
C ALA A 922 -21.35 17.05 4.54
N LEU A 923 -22.08 16.33 3.69
CA LEU A 923 -23.02 15.29 4.09
C LEU A 923 -22.31 13.97 4.38
N LEU A 924 -21.37 13.61 3.51
CA LEU A 924 -20.64 12.35 3.52
C LEU A 924 -19.19 12.54 3.94
#